data_12ac40aa2c20127422332244c0b42ebe
#
_entry.id   12ac40aa2c20127422332244c0b42ebe
#
_cell.length_a   1.000
_cell.length_b   1.000
_cell.length_c   1.000
_cell.angle_alpha   90.00
_cell.angle_beta   90.00
_cell.angle_gamma   90.00
#
_symmetry.space_group_name_H-M   'P 1'
#
loop_
_entity.id
_entity.type
_entity.pdbx_description
1 polymer ?
#
loop_
_entity_poly.entity_id
_entity_poly.type
_entity_poly.pdbx_seq_one_letter_code
_entity_poly.pdbx_strand_id
1 'polypeptide(L)'
;LTFMEEHRYPLADVPHAFLTLRGGLAASLAEGERIVRGWLPHVSADPRTVTPISGLQIALQCGGSDAFSGVSGNPLAGAIAHEVIRHGGAAVLTETDEAVGGEAYVLRNVRNLATAHAFLGAIERFKIYLSWHGVTAESNPSGGNKFRGLYNIALKSVGAVHKKDPRTRLETVIEYAQPLRDVAEPNFTFMNGPGNDLEGIAGQVASGCNLILFVTGNGSVTNFPFVPTLKITTTTRRHRLLIHEMDINAGRYLDGEPMEKLAQESFALTLETASGRKAKGEHAGHSQVSLWRNWPQTDCSHLRELAQRAAPDGVPLRHATTFPSSEAKALPLRVFRTETGFATERVGLVLPTSLCSAQIARLAAERLNEKQLGRAQGISRFMALCHTEGCGASGESLLRLLGRCYRGYLLHPNVAAALLLEHGCEKITNDVMRAELEGAGMAATRFGWASVQLDGGIAKALDKIERWFAEKLATLPPSTPVLTDLGALAVGLMTAAPAGEATASALASVTREIVERGGSVLIPESDSLLASPAFRVDALASIVPHATLAYGQPLTQPGLHIVASETDHWVENLTGLGACGVHLALTVVSGHTRQGHPLLPVIQVAESSQRTVLAPEDVDLFLTGNAIEDASSIEALLVAVAELKRAAVVNAQNLVDFQFTRGLLGVTS
;
A
#
# COMPACT_ATOMS: atom_id res chain seq x y z
N LEU A 1 9.20 24.44 5.13
CA LEU A 1 9.77 25.58 4.40
C LEU A 1 11.29 25.61 4.55
N THR A 2 11.85 25.69 5.76
CA THR A 2 13.30 25.77 6.03
C THR A 2 14.10 24.69 5.29
N PHE A 3 13.66 23.43 5.33
CA PHE A 3 14.29 22.34 4.57
C PHE A 3 14.36 22.64 3.07
N MET A 4 13.27 23.14 2.48
CA MET A 4 13.21 23.44 1.05
C MET A 4 14.11 24.61 0.68
N GLU A 5 14.21 25.64 1.55
CA GLU A 5 15.11 26.78 1.38
C GLU A 5 16.59 26.36 1.47
N GLU A 6 16.94 25.57 2.49
CA GLU A 6 18.29 25.01 2.67
C GLU A 6 18.74 24.16 1.47
N HIS A 7 17.81 23.42 0.86
CA HIS A 7 18.05 22.57 -0.31
C HIS A 7 17.78 23.28 -1.65
N ARG A 8 17.62 24.59 -1.65
CA ARG A 8 17.47 25.44 -2.84
C ARG A 8 16.35 24.99 -3.79
N TYR A 9 15.20 24.63 -3.22
CA TYR A 9 14.00 24.38 -4.03
C TYR A 9 13.60 25.68 -4.74
N PRO A 10 13.08 25.63 -6.01
CA PRO A 10 12.77 26.82 -6.79
C PRO A 10 11.45 27.48 -6.33
N LEU A 11 11.37 27.86 -5.06
CA LEU A 11 10.15 28.41 -4.44
C LEU A 11 9.77 29.77 -5.05
N ALA A 12 10.73 30.52 -5.57
CA ALA A 12 10.45 31.79 -6.24
C ALA A 12 9.82 31.61 -7.63
N ASP A 13 10.08 30.49 -8.31
CA ASP A 13 9.73 30.27 -9.71
C ASP A 13 8.49 29.36 -9.88
N VAL A 14 8.10 28.65 -8.83
CA VAL A 14 7.00 27.67 -8.89
C VAL A 14 5.89 28.08 -7.93
N PRO A 15 4.63 28.21 -8.40
CA PRO A 15 3.49 28.45 -7.52
C PRO A 15 3.43 27.36 -6.44
N HIS A 16 3.47 27.77 -5.17
CA HIS A 16 3.41 26.85 -4.05
C HIS A 16 2.64 27.48 -2.89
N ALA A 17 2.11 26.63 -2.01
CA ALA A 17 1.47 27.06 -0.77
C ALA A 17 1.67 26.00 0.32
N PHE A 18 1.70 26.45 1.56
CA PHE A 18 1.70 25.61 2.75
C PHE A 18 0.35 25.75 3.44
N LEU A 19 -0.42 24.67 3.43
CA LEU A 19 -1.71 24.59 4.07
C LEU A 19 -1.64 23.74 5.33
N THR A 20 -2.03 24.31 6.46
CA THR A 20 -2.23 23.56 7.70
C THR A 20 -3.72 23.32 7.90
N LEU A 21 -4.11 22.06 8.10
CA LEU A 21 -5.50 21.70 8.33
C LEU A 21 -5.95 22.18 9.72
N ARG A 22 -6.53 23.37 9.78
CA ARG A 22 -7.05 24.00 10.99
C ARG A 22 -8.47 24.50 10.77
N GLY A 23 -9.30 24.44 11.82
CA GLY A 23 -10.69 24.91 11.74
C GLY A 23 -11.63 23.95 11.03
N GLY A 24 -11.27 22.66 10.98
CA GLY A 24 -12.10 21.60 10.41
C GLY A 24 -11.81 21.28 8.95
N LEU A 25 -12.32 20.12 8.50
CA LEU A 25 -12.10 19.61 7.14
C LEU A 25 -12.72 20.57 6.10
N ALA A 26 -13.94 21.02 6.31
CA ALA A 26 -14.65 21.87 5.35
C ALA A 26 -13.92 23.19 5.08
N ALA A 27 -13.42 23.84 6.13
CA ALA A 27 -12.64 25.08 6.01
C ALA A 27 -11.31 24.84 5.28
N SER A 28 -10.62 23.74 5.59
CA SER A 28 -9.36 23.37 4.97
C SER A 28 -9.51 23.05 3.48
N LEU A 29 -10.58 22.35 3.09
CA LEU A 29 -10.89 22.06 1.68
C LEU A 29 -11.21 23.34 0.91
N ALA A 30 -12.03 24.24 1.48
CA ALA A 30 -12.36 25.51 0.84
C ALA A 30 -11.12 26.38 0.60
N GLU A 31 -10.20 26.44 1.56
CA GLU A 31 -8.94 27.16 1.41
C GLU A 31 -8.02 26.52 0.35
N GLY A 32 -7.87 25.19 0.38
CA GLY A 32 -7.12 24.44 -0.65
C GLY A 32 -7.68 24.67 -2.05
N GLU A 33 -9.00 24.60 -2.21
CA GLU A 33 -9.68 24.87 -3.47
C GLU A 33 -9.42 26.31 -3.96
N ARG A 34 -9.53 27.29 -3.06
CA ARG A 34 -9.25 28.69 -3.37
C ARG A 34 -7.82 28.88 -3.90
N ILE A 35 -6.83 28.27 -3.24
CA ILE A 35 -5.42 28.32 -3.64
C ILE A 35 -5.24 27.73 -5.03
N VAL A 36 -5.71 26.50 -5.26
CA VAL A 36 -5.58 25.79 -6.55
C VAL A 36 -6.28 26.56 -7.68
N ARG A 37 -7.52 27.05 -7.44
CA ARG A 37 -8.22 27.88 -8.43
C ARG A 37 -7.47 29.15 -8.79
N GLY A 38 -6.72 29.75 -7.84
CA GLY A 38 -5.84 30.89 -8.12
C GLY A 38 -4.67 30.56 -9.04
N TRP A 39 -4.19 29.32 -9.06
CA TRP A 39 -3.08 28.89 -9.93
C TRP A 39 -3.52 28.51 -11.34
N LEU A 40 -4.74 28.00 -11.53
CA LEU A 40 -5.22 27.47 -12.82
C LEU A 40 -5.07 28.45 -13.99
N PRO A 41 -5.37 29.76 -13.88
CA PRO A 41 -5.19 30.70 -14.97
C PRO A 41 -3.72 30.81 -15.43
N HIS A 42 -2.78 30.78 -14.50
CA HIS A 42 -1.35 30.87 -14.81
C HIS A 42 -0.85 29.60 -15.50
N VAL A 43 -1.14 28.43 -14.94
CA VAL A 43 -0.74 27.13 -15.49
C VAL A 43 -1.39 26.88 -16.87
N SER A 44 -2.67 27.30 -17.05
CA SER A 44 -3.38 27.13 -18.32
C SER A 44 -2.91 28.08 -19.42
N ALA A 45 -2.22 29.17 -19.06
CA ALA A 45 -1.70 30.14 -20.00
C ALA A 45 -0.32 29.77 -20.57
N ASP A 46 0.37 28.79 -19.98
CA ASP A 46 1.69 28.38 -20.43
C ASP A 46 1.60 27.69 -21.79
N PRO A 47 2.20 28.30 -22.87
CA PRO A 47 2.13 27.72 -24.19
C PRO A 47 3.12 26.55 -24.32
N ARG A 48 2.75 25.56 -25.12
CA ARG A 48 3.73 24.56 -25.57
C ARG A 48 4.72 25.24 -26.52
N THR A 49 6.01 25.06 -26.28
CA THR A 49 7.10 25.62 -27.07
C THR A 49 7.93 24.51 -27.70
N VAL A 50 8.60 24.84 -28.79
CA VAL A 50 9.58 23.92 -29.43
C VAL A 50 10.80 23.82 -28.51
N THR A 51 11.09 22.60 -28.09
CA THR A 51 12.21 22.28 -27.19
C THR A 51 13.11 21.25 -27.87
N PRO A 52 14.44 21.37 -27.79
CA PRO A 52 15.34 20.34 -28.30
C PRO A 52 15.24 19.06 -27.50
N ILE A 53 15.60 17.92 -28.13
CA ILE A 53 15.58 16.59 -27.47
C ILE A 53 16.49 16.57 -26.23
N SER A 54 17.46 17.45 -26.10
CA SER A 54 18.31 17.60 -24.91
C SER A 54 17.53 17.91 -23.63
N GLY A 55 16.28 18.39 -23.72
CA GLY A 55 15.38 18.52 -22.57
C GLY A 55 14.72 17.21 -22.11
N LEU A 56 14.91 16.10 -22.83
CA LEU A 56 14.33 14.81 -22.49
C LEU A 56 15.25 14.03 -21.56
N GLN A 57 14.71 13.66 -20.38
CA GLN A 57 15.37 12.87 -19.36
C GLN A 57 14.51 11.63 -19.11
N ILE A 58 14.98 10.46 -19.55
CA ILE A 58 14.17 9.24 -19.50
C ILE A 58 14.55 8.33 -18.33
N ALA A 59 13.54 7.79 -17.68
CA ALA A 59 13.69 6.72 -16.71
C ALA A 59 13.66 5.36 -17.42
N LEU A 60 14.58 4.47 -17.08
CA LEU A 60 14.66 3.10 -17.56
C LEU A 60 14.29 2.15 -16.41
N GLN A 61 13.16 1.47 -16.52
CA GLN A 61 12.61 0.65 -15.45
C GLN A 61 12.23 -0.74 -15.92
N CYS A 62 12.39 -1.74 -15.05
CA CYS A 62 11.80 -3.07 -15.20
C CYS A 62 10.38 -3.14 -14.60
N GLY A 63 9.53 -3.98 -15.16
CA GLY A 63 8.18 -4.18 -14.66
C GLY A 63 7.72 -5.62 -14.76
N GLY A 64 8.23 -6.51 -13.90
CA GLY A 64 7.95 -7.92 -13.97
C GLY A 64 8.58 -8.59 -15.19
N SER A 65 9.89 -8.81 -15.10
CA SER A 65 10.72 -9.37 -16.18
C SER A 65 10.42 -10.84 -16.48
N ASP A 66 10.70 -11.26 -17.71
CA ASP A 66 10.77 -12.64 -18.19
C ASP A 66 12.12 -12.93 -18.88
N ALA A 67 12.34 -14.16 -19.30
CA ALA A 67 13.57 -14.56 -19.99
C ALA A 67 13.84 -13.79 -21.29
N PHE A 68 12.81 -13.21 -21.92
CA PHE A 68 12.94 -12.43 -23.15
C PHE A 68 13.22 -10.95 -22.89
N SER A 69 13.12 -10.47 -21.63
CA SER A 69 13.40 -9.08 -21.28
C SER A 69 14.81 -8.65 -21.69
N GLY A 70 15.82 -9.50 -21.43
CA GLY A 70 17.21 -9.24 -21.81
C GLY A 70 17.52 -9.43 -23.31
N VAL A 71 16.60 -9.99 -24.09
CA VAL A 71 16.79 -10.29 -25.51
C VAL A 71 16.11 -9.27 -26.42
N SER A 72 14.94 -8.79 -26.04
CA SER A 72 14.10 -7.91 -26.87
C SER A 72 13.82 -6.55 -26.20
N GLY A 73 13.13 -6.53 -25.05
CA GLY A 73 12.62 -5.31 -24.43
C GLY A 73 13.71 -4.40 -23.88
N ASN A 74 14.63 -4.93 -23.08
CA ASN A 74 15.72 -4.14 -22.50
C ASN A 74 16.70 -3.59 -23.54
N PRO A 75 17.16 -4.38 -24.56
CA PRO A 75 17.94 -3.84 -25.64
C PRO A 75 17.21 -2.75 -26.44
N LEU A 76 15.91 -2.88 -26.66
CA LEU A 76 15.11 -1.84 -27.34
C LEU A 76 15.06 -0.55 -26.50
N ALA A 77 14.78 -0.65 -25.20
CA ALA A 77 14.80 0.50 -24.29
C ALA A 77 16.20 1.17 -24.26
N GLY A 78 17.27 0.36 -24.25
CA GLY A 78 18.65 0.83 -24.34
C GLY A 78 18.95 1.56 -25.64
N ALA A 79 18.45 1.08 -26.77
CA ALA A 79 18.61 1.73 -28.08
C ALA A 79 17.87 3.08 -28.15
N ILE A 80 16.66 3.18 -27.59
CA ILE A 80 15.92 4.42 -27.46
C ILE A 80 16.69 5.42 -26.58
N ALA A 81 17.19 4.96 -25.43
CA ALA A 81 18.00 5.77 -24.52
C ALA A 81 19.27 6.28 -25.18
N HIS A 82 19.94 5.45 -25.97
CA HIS A 82 21.12 5.85 -26.74
C HIS A 82 20.81 6.99 -27.72
N GLU A 83 19.68 6.92 -28.43
CA GLU A 83 19.27 8.00 -29.36
C GLU A 83 18.96 9.31 -28.59
N VAL A 84 18.27 9.23 -27.44
CA VAL A 84 18.02 10.42 -26.61
C VAL A 84 19.35 11.06 -26.18
N ILE A 85 20.33 10.27 -25.73
CA ILE A 85 21.65 10.75 -25.30
C ILE A 85 22.44 11.33 -26.47
N ARG A 86 22.40 10.73 -27.68
CA ARG A 86 23.03 11.26 -28.88
C ARG A 86 22.53 12.67 -29.23
N HIS A 87 21.31 12.98 -28.85
CA HIS A 87 20.69 14.30 -29.04
C HIS A 87 20.83 15.22 -27.81
N GLY A 88 21.69 14.87 -26.85
CA GLY A 88 22.03 15.69 -25.69
C GLY A 88 21.07 15.53 -24.51
N GLY A 89 20.11 14.59 -24.55
CA GLY A 89 19.26 14.24 -23.43
C GLY A 89 19.95 13.29 -22.45
N ALA A 90 19.20 12.79 -21.48
CA ALA A 90 19.71 11.90 -20.43
C ALA A 90 18.85 10.64 -20.24
N ALA A 91 19.45 9.60 -19.68
CA ALA A 91 18.76 8.38 -19.26
C ALA A 91 19.24 7.94 -17.88
N VAL A 92 18.32 7.52 -17.02
CA VAL A 92 18.58 7.03 -15.67
C VAL A 92 18.18 5.58 -15.57
N LEU A 93 19.13 4.70 -15.26
CA LEU A 93 18.92 3.32 -14.87
C LEU A 93 18.96 3.22 -13.35
N THR A 94 18.03 2.50 -12.74
CA THR A 94 18.00 2.18 -11.30
C THR A 94 17.91 0.68 -11.08
N GLU A 95 17.44 0.25 -9.90
CA GLU A 95 17.29 -1.16 -9.50
C GLU A 95 18.64 -1.80 -9.19
N THR A 96 19.24 -1.36 -8.06
CA THR A 96 20.62 -1.74 -7.68
C THR A 96 20.78 -3.23 -7.48
N ASP A 97 19.79 -3.90 -6.92
CA ASP A 97 19.76 -5.37 -6.79
C ASP A 97 19.68 -6.07 -8.16
N GLU A 98 19.05 -5.47 -9.17
CA GLU A 98 19.01 -5.98 -10.53
C GLU A 98 20.30 -5.69 -11.34
N ALA A 99 21.28 -5.07 -10.71
CA ALA A 99 22.64 -4.96 -11.27
C ALA A 99 23.59 -6.04 -10.72
N VAL A 100 23.20 -6.75 -9.65
CA VAL A 100 24.01 -7.81 -9.01
C VAL A 100 24.22 -9.00 -9.96
N GLY A 101 25.48 -9.22 -10.40
CA GLY A 101 25.83 -10.22 -11.41
C GLY A 101 25.87 -9.68 -12.84
N GLY A 102 25.43 -8.42 -13.08
CA GLY A 102 25.51 -7.72 -14.36
C GLY A 102 26.63 -6.69 -14.45
N GLU A 103 27.44 -6.53 -13.40
CA GLU A 103 28.43 -5.46 -13.25
C GLU A 103 29.42 -5.41 -14.42
N ALA A 104 29.90 -6.55 -14.86
CA ALA A 104 30.88 -6.64 -15.94
C ALA A 104 30.37 -6.03 -17.26
N TYR A 105 29.06 -6.15 -17.55
CA TYR A 105 28.48 -5.56 -18.73
C TYR A 105 28.43 -4.02 -18.63
N VAL A 106 28.02 -3.48 -17.49
CA VAL A 106 27.95 -2.04 -17.26
C VAL A 106 29.33 -1.40 -17.35
N LEU A 107 30.32 -2.05 -16.73
CA LEU A 107 31.71 -1.55 -16.65
C LEU A 107 32.52 -1.64 -17.96
N ARG A 108 32.04 -2.33 -18.99
CA ARG A 108 32.69 -2.35 -20.31
C ARG A 108 32.81 -0.97 -20.94
N ASN A 109 31.91 -0.07 -20.62
CA ASN A 109 31.92 1.30 -21.12
C ASN A 109 31.50 2.25 -19.98
N VAL A 110 32.50 2.70 -19.23
CA VAL A 110 32.39 3.62 -18.09
C VAL A 110 33.33 4.82 -18.26
N ARG A 111 32.95 5.97 -17.75
CA ARG A 111 33.69 7.24 -17.90
C ARG A 111 35.13 7.14 -17.39
N ASN A 112 35.30 6.64 -16.17
CA ASN A 112 36.62 6.53 -15.52
C ASN A 112 36.54 5.57 -14.32
N LEU A 113 37.71 5.36 -13.68
CA LEU A 113 37.83 4.47 -12.52
C LEU A 113 36.98 4.94 -11.31
N ALA A 114 36.87 6.25 -11.09
CA ALA A 114 36.05 6.79 -9.98
C ALA A 114 34.56 6.45 -10.17
N THR A 115 34.03 6.60 -11.39
CA THR A 115 32.66 6.20 -11.71
C THR A 115 32.45 4.68 -11.58
N ALA A 116 33.45 3.87 -11.97
CA ALA A 116 33.38 2.42 -11.78
C ALA A 116 33.34 2.05 -10.29
N HIS A 117 34.18 2.67 -9.44
CA HIS A 117 34.14 2.48 -8.00
C HIS A 117 32.82 2.95 -7.36
N ALA A 118 32.27 4.08 -7.81
CA ALA A 118 30.99 4.56 -7.32
C ALA A 118 29.86 3.55 -7.62
N PHE A 119 29.82 2.99 -8.84
CA PHE A 119 28.84 1.97 -9.22
C PHE A 119 28.96 0.69 -8.40
N LEU A 120 30.16 0.13 -8.29
CA LEU A 120 30.39 -1.07 -7.47
C LEU A 120 30.10 -0.79 -5.98
N GLY A 121 30.48 0.40 -5.49
CA GLY A 121 30.20 0.81 -4.13
C GLY A 121 28.70 0.94 -3.83
N ALA A 122 27.87 1.39 -4.79
CA ALA A 122 26.42 1.43 -4.64
C ALA A 122 25.86 0.01 -4.49
N ILE A 123 26.31 -0.94 -5.31
CA ILE A 123 25.91 -2.35 -5.24
C ILE A 123 26.29 -2.97 -3.89
N GLU A 124 27.52 -2.75 -3.41
CA GLU A 124 27.96 -3.30 -2.13
C GLU A 124 27.18 -2.70 -0.94
N ARG A 125 26.94 -1.39 -0.94
CA ARG A 125 26.09 -0.77 0.09
C ARG A 125 24.69 -1.34 0.10
N PHE A 126 24.11 -1.60 -1.09
CA PHE A 126 22.78 -2.18 -1.20
C PHE A 126 22.74 -3.63 -0.67
N LYS A 127 23.76 -4.45 -0.97
CA LYS A 127 23.89 -5.80 -0.40
C LYS A 127 24.02 -5.77 1.12
N ILE A 128 24.81 -4.84 1.68
CA ILE A 128 24.93 -4.63 3.12
C ILE A 128 23.56 -4.26 3.71
N TYR A 129 22.85 -3.31 3.10
CA TYR A 129 21.52 -2.93 3.50
C TYR A 129 20.55 -4.13 3.55
N LEU A 130 20.51 -4.96 2.51
CA LEU A 130 19.69 -6.17 2.48
C LEU A 130 20.08 -7.14 3.61
N SER A 131 21.37 -7.26 3.90
CA SER A 131 21.87 -8.16 4.96
C SER A 131 21.39 -7.75 6.36
N TRP A 132 21.18 -6.46 6.63
CA TRP A 132 20.62 -5.97 7.89
C TRP A 132 19.20 -6.48 8.15
N HIS A 133 18.48 -6.82 7.08
CA HIS A 133 17.13 -7.40 7.12
C HIS A 133 17.12 -8.92 6.96
N GLY A 134 18.29 -9.57 6.96
CA GLY A 134 18.41 -11.02 6.82
C GLY A 134 18.10 -11.56 5.43
N VAL A 135 18.17 -10.72 4.38
CA VAL A 135 17.91 -11.10 2.99
C VAL A 135 19.10 -10.77 2.09
N THR A 136 19.06 -11.25 0.87
CA THR A 136 20.04 -10.97 -0.19
C THR A 136 19.33 -10.54 -1.47
N ALA A 137 20.06 -10.12 -2.51
CA ALA A 137 19.48 -9.80 -3.81
C ALA A 137 18.71 -10.97 -4.45
N GLU A 138 18.94 -12.22 -4.02
CA GLU A 138 18.14 -13.39 -4.43
C GLU A 138 16.66 -13.31 -4.00
N SER A 139 16.31 -12.38 -3.12
CA SER A 139 14.92 -12.10 -2.77
C SER A 139 14.16 -11.32 -3.85
N ASN A 140 14.84 -10.66 -4.79
CA ASN A 140 14.21 -9.86 -5.85
C ASN A 140 13.37 -10.71 -6.83
N PRO A 141 13.87 -11.80 -7.47
CA PRO A 141 13.06 -12.52 -8.45
C PRO A 141 11.78 -13.08 -7.83
N SER A 142 10.63 -12.53 -8.26
CA SER A 142 9.32 -13.00 -7.83
C SER A 142 8.98 -14.38 -8.40
N GLY A 143 7.90 -15.00 -7.88
CA GLY A 143 7.36 -16.24 -8.44
C GLY A 143 7.04 -16.12 -9.93
N GLY A 144 6.50 -14.98 -10.35
CA GLY A 144 6.23 -14.69 -11.76
C GLY A 144 7.48 -14.61 -12.63
N ASN A 145 8.59 -14.06 -12.12
CA ASN A 145 9.88 -14.06 -12.82
C ASN A 145 10.44 -15.50 -12.96
N LYS A 146 10.45 -16.27 -11.87
CA LYS A 146 10.93 -17.66 -11.85
C LYS A 146 10.13 -18.55 -12.78
N PHE A 147 8.81 -18.45 -12.76
CA PHE A 147 7.92 -19.17 -13.67
C PHE A 147 8.21 -18.88 -15.16
N ARG A 148 8.71 -17.66 -15.46
CA ARG A 148 9.03 -17.23 -16.82
C ARG A 148 10.52 -17.27 -17.16
N GLY A 149 11.30 -18.10 -16.43
CA GLY A 149 12.68 -18.47 -16.78
C GLY A 149 13.78 -17.68 -16.09
N LEU A 150 13.47 -16.78 -15.16
CA LEU A 150 14.45 -16.03 -14.38
C LEU A 150 14.57 -16.62 -12.96
N TYR A 151 15.34 -17.69 -12.84
CA TYR A 151 15.39 -18.52 -11.63
C TYR A 151 16.19 -17.91 -10.47
N ASN A 152 17.12 -17.01 -10.76
CA ASN A 152 17.97 -16.34 -9.77
C ASN A 152 18.27 -14.89 -10.19
N ILE A 153 18.86 -14.11 -9.27
CA ILE A 153 19.16 -12.71 -9.52
C ILE A 153 20.16 -12.51 -10.65
N ALA A 154 21.19 -13.34 -10.78
CA ALA A 154 22.21 -13.20 -11.82
C ALA A 154 21.60 -13.30 -13.23
N LEU A 155 20.70 -14.26 -13.47
CA LEU A 155 19.98 -14.38 -14.75
C LEU A 155 19.10 -13.15 -15.02
N LYS A 156 18.43 -12.62 -14.00
CA LYS A 156 17.60 -11.41 -14.12
C LYS A 156 18.48 -10.20 -14.44
N SER A 157 19.57 -10.03 -13.69
CA SER A 157 20.48 -8.88 -13.79
C SER A 157 21.20 -8.79 -15.12
N VAL A 158 21.72 -9.92 -15.63
CA VAL A 158 22.34 -9.94 -16.97
C VAL A 158 21.38 -9.41 -18.04
N GLY A 159 20.08 -9.73 -17.94
CA GLY A 159 19.07 -9.18 -18.82
C GLY A 159 18.75 -7.71 -18.54
N ALA A 160 18.63 -7.33 -17.27
CA ALA A 160 18.23 -6.00 -16.84
C ALA A 160 19.23 -4.91 -17.26
N VAL A 161 20.54 -5.18 -17.14
CA VAL A 161 21.59 -4.21 -17.52
C VAL A 161 21.66 -3.92 -19.01
N HIS A 162 21.00 -4.70 -19.87
CA HIS A 162 20.87 -4.41 -21.30
C HIS A 162 20.01 -3.18 -21.62
N LYS A 163 19.32 -2.59 -20.64
CA LYS A 163 18.74 -1.24 -20.74
C LYS A 163 19.84 -0.17 -20.95
N LYS A 164 21.11 -0.48 -20.67
CA LYS A 164 22.25 0.29 -21.10
C LYS A 164 22.74 -0.23 -22.46
N ASP A 165 22.57 0.55 -23.53
CA ASP A 165 23.15 0.20 -24.83
C ASP A 165 24.68 0.05 -24.73
N PRO A 166 25.31 -0.94 -25.34
CA PRO A 166 26.77 -1.14 -25.27
C PRO A 166 27.58 0.06 -25.80
N ARG A 167 27.01 0.86 -26.69
CA ARG A 167 27.62 2.09 -27.23
C ARG A 167 27.56 3.26 -26.23
N THR A 168 26.64 3.19 -25.25
CA THR A 168 26.45 4.24 -24.25
C THR A 168 27.42 4.05 -23.09
N ARG A 169 28.05 5.15 -22.66
CA ARG A 169 28.99 5.18 -21.55
C ARG A 169 28.26 5.50 -20.24
N LEU A 170 28.52 4.76 -19.15
CA LEU A 170 28.10 5.15 -17.80
C LEU A 170 28.89 6.40 -17.37
N GLU A 171 28.23 7.54 -17.25
CA GLU A 171 28.87 8.82 -16.94
C GLU A 171 28.93 9.09 -15.44
N THR A 172 27.86 8.76 -14.69
CA THR A 172 27.78 9.08 -13.28
C THR A 172 26.90 8.09 -12.52
N VAL A 173 27.05 8.11 -11.19
CA VAL A 173 26.24 7.38 -10.22
C VAL A 173 25.69 8.38 -9.23
N ILE A 174 24.39 8.30 -8.93
CA ILE A 174 23.70 9.16 -7.99
C ILE A 174 23.01 8.33 -6.90
N GLU A 175 22.70 8.96 -5.79
CA GLU A 175 21.85 8.37 -4.76
C GLU A 175 20.37 8.52 -5.11
N TYR A 176 19.50 7.79 -4.41
CA TYR A 176 18.05 7.81 -4.63
C TYR A 176 17.49 9.23 -4.62
N ALA A 177 16.76 9.58 -5.66
CA ALA A 177 16.11 10.88 -5.84
C ALA A 177 17.08 12.09 -5.91
N GLN A 178 18.39 11.89 -6.05
CA GLN A 178 19.34 12.98 -6.23
C GLN A 178 19.07 13.69 -7.56
N PRO A 179 18.90 15.04 -7.55
CA PRO A 179 18.54 15.79 -8.76
C PRO A 179 19.61 15.72 -9.85
N LEU A 180 19.21 15.43 -11.09
CA LEU A 180 20.10 15.42 -12.26
C LEU A 180 20.67 16.81 -12.59
N ARG A 181 19.96 17.88 -12.25
CA ARG A 181 20.46 19.27 -12.43
C ARG A 181 21.74 19.56 -11.65
N ASP A 182 22.01 18.78 -10.60
CA ASP A 182 23.21 18.92 -9.77
C ASP A 182 24.39 18.10 -10.33
N VAL A 183 24.18 17.41 -11.45
CA VAL A 183 25.16 16.57 -12.13
C VAL A 183 25.69 17.29 -13.37
N ALA A 184 27.00 17.41 -13.48
CA ALA A 184 27.64 18.18 -14.58
C ALA A 184 27.34 17.59 -15.98
N GLU A 185 27.28 16.27 -16.09
CA GLU A 185 27.05 15.55 -17.36
C GLU A 185 26.09 14.37 -17.09
N PRO A 186 24.78 14.59 -17.06
CA PRO A 186 23.82 13.55 -16.63
C PRO A 186 23.55 12.46 -17.68
N ASN A 187 24.19 12.45 -18.84
CA ASN A 187 23.95 11.57 -19.98
C ASN A 187 23.35 10.19 -19.61
N PHE A 188 24.17 9.15 -19.39
CA PHE A 188 23.69 7.88 -18.82
C PHE A 188 24.10 7.78 -17.35
N THR A 189 23.12 7.79 -16.49
CA THR A 189 23.27 7.83 -15.05
C THR A 189 22.73 6.52 -14.43
N PHE A 190 23.45 5.98 -13.45
CA PHE A 190 22.94 4.92 -12.59
C PHE A 190 22.50 5.54 -11.25
N MET A 191 21.26 5.31 -10.84
CA MET A 191 20.72 5.75 -9.56
C MET A 191 20.65 4.57 -8.60
N ASN A 192 21.26 4.71 -7.42
CA ASN A 192 21.10 3.73 -6.34
C ASN A 192 19.65 3.71 -5.88
N GLY A 193 18.99 2.56 -5.93
CA GLY A 193 17.57 2.42 -5.56
C GLY A 193 17.08 0.98 -5.61
N PRO A 194 15.90 0.68 -5.05
CA PRO A 194 15.37 -0.67 -4.96
C PRO A 194 14.80 -1.17 -6.28
N GLY A 195 14.75 -2.49 -6.44
CA GLY A 195 14.11 -3.16 -7.58
C GLY A 195 12.57 -3.20 -7.52
N ASN A 196 11.97 -2.50 -6.57
CA ASN A 196 10.52 -2.26 -6.56
C ASN A 196 10.16 -1.25 -7.64
N ASP A 197 9.40 -1.68 -8.64
CA ASP A 197 9.02 -0.88 -9.81
C ASP A 197 8.59 0.55 -9.44
N LEU A 198 7.67 0.70 -8.50
CA LEU A 198 7.06 1.98 -8.16
C LEU A 198 7.96 2.86 -7.30
N GLU A 199 8.72 2.28 -6.38
CA GLU A 199 9.70 2.99 -5.57
C GLU A 199 10.87 3.46 -6.44
N GLY A 200 11.35 2.62 -7.38
CA GLY A 200 12.37 2.98 -8.35
C GLY A 200 11.95 4.15 -9.25
N ILE A 201 10.77 4.07 -9.84
CA ILE A 201 10.20 5.13 -10.69
C ILE A 201 10.07 6.44 -9.92
N ALA A 202 9.58 6.41 -8.68
CA ALA A 202 9.42 7.61 -7.85
C ALA A 202 10.76 8.32 -7.64
N GLY A 203 11.84 7.58 -7.37
CA GLY A 203 13.19 8.11 -7.27
C GLY A 203 13.69 8.73 -8.58
N GLN A 204 13.47 8.06 -9.72
CA GLN A 204 13.86 8.57 -11.04
C GLN A 204 13.11 9.85 -11.42
N VAL A 205 11.81 9.93 -11.17
CA VAL A 205 11.01 11.14 -11.41
C VAL A 205 11.45 12.26 -10.47
N ALA A 206 11.71 11.98 -9.20
CA ALA A 206 12.25 12.96 -8.26
C ALA A 206 13.65 13.45 -8.66
N SER A 207 14.45 12.62 -9.34
CA SER A 207 15.73 13.04 -9.93
C SER A 207 15.58 13.96 -11.14
N GLY A 208 14.39 14.05 -11.74
CA GLY A 208 14.09 14.93 -12.89
C GLY A 208 13.71 14.20 -14.18
N CYS A 209 13.53 12.88 -14.15
CA CYS A 209 13.05 12.14 -15.33
C CYS A 209 11.63 12.60 -15.71
N ASN A 210 11.42 12.90 -16.99
CA ASN A 210 10.17 13.45 -17.53
C ASN A 210 9.47 12.54 -18.55
N LEU A 211 10.00 11.33 -18.76
CA LEU A 211 9.37 10.23 -19.50
C LEU A 211 9.90 8.89 -18.98
N ILE A 212 9.06 7.87 -18.90
CA ILE A 212 9.42 6.56 -18.38
C ILE A 212 9.32 5.52 -19.50
N LEU A 213 10.39 4.75 -19.72
CA LEU A 213 10.38 3.53 -20.52
C LEU A 213 10.32 2.34 -19.58
N PHE A 214 9.18 1.65 -19.57
CA PHE A 214 8.85 0.58 -18.64
C PHE A 214 8.80 -0.76 -19.37
N VAL A 215 9.83 -1.59 -19.19
CA VAL A 215 9.94 -2.88 -19.87
C VAL A 215 9.29 -3.98 -19.05
N THR A 216 8.35 -4.71 -19.64
CA THR A 216 7.63 -5.78 -18.94
C THR A 216 7.47 -7.05 -19.77
N GLY A 217 7.96 -8.16 -19.26
CA GLY A 217 7.69 -9.50 -19.80
C GLY A 217 6.34 -10.07 -19.33
N ASN A 218 5.96 -9.71 -18.11
CA ASN A 218 4.72 -10.17 -17.50
C ASN A 218 3.48 -9.39 -17.96
N GLY A 219 3.65 -8.11 -18.31
CA GLY A 219 2.56 -7.22 -18.69
C GLY A 219 2.11 -6.32 -17.55
N SER A 220 3.04 -5.76 -16.78
CA SER A 220 2.73 -4.77 -15.74
C SER A 220 2.08 -3.52 -16.32
N VAL A 221 1.00 -3.04 -15.69
CA VAL A 221 0.20 -1.91 -16.16
C VAL A 221 0.52 -0.59 -15.42
N THR A 222 1.63 -0.55 -14.73
CA THR A 222 2.09 0.60 -13.93
C THR A 222 2.15 1.89 -14.73
N ASN A 223 1.70 2.99 -14.13
CA ASN A 223 1.82 4.35 -14.64
C ASN A 223 2.17 5.31 -13.52
N PHE A 224 2.80 6.43 -13.87
CA PHE A 224 3.05 7.52 -12.94
C PHE A 224 2.02 8.67 -13.17
N PRO A 225 1.57 9.41 -12.11
CA PRO A 225 0.44 10.34 -12.24
C PRO A 225 0.65 11.50 -13.22
N PHE A 226 1.87 12.03 -13.34
CA PHE A 226 2.15 13.23 -14.14
C PHE A 226 3.38 13.09 -15.05
N VAL A 227 3.97 11.91 -15.13
CA VAL A 227 5.05 11.59 -16.08
C VAL A 227 4.58 10.43 -16.97
N PRO A 228 4.52 10.60 -18.29
CA PRO A 228 4.05 9.57 -19.20
C PRO A 228 4.92 8.32 -19.14
N THR A 229 4.28 7.15 -19.14
CA THR A 229 4.93 5.85 -19.07
C THR A 229 4.64 5.05 -20.33
N LEU A 230 5.66 4.85 -21.17
CA LEU A 230 5.59 3.95 -22.34
C LEU A 230 5.95 2.54 -21.92
N LYS A 231 5.00 1.60 -22.02
CA LYS A 231 5.16 0.20 -21.66
C LYS A 231 5.60 -0.63 -22.85
N ILE A 232 6.73 -1.34 -22.68
CA ILE A 232 7.39 -2.15 -23.69
C ILE A 232 7.23 -3.62 -23.33
N THR A 233 6.49 -4.38 -24.14
CA THR A 233 6.39 -5.84 -23.95
C THR A 233 7.49 -6.58 -24.66
N THR A 234 7.90 -7.71 -24.10
CA THR A 234 9.02 -8.54 -24.59
C THR A 234 8.63 -9.51 -25.71
N THR A 235 7.33 -9.88 -25.80
CA THR A 235 6.82 -10.84 -26.80
C THR A 235 5.54 -10.33 -27.45
N THR A 236 5.37 -10.63 -28.75
CA THR A 236 4.15 -10.28 -29.51
C THR A 236 2.91 -10.97 -28.92
N ARG A 237 3.04 -12.19 -28.38
CA ARG A 237 1.94 -12.86 -27.68
C ARG A 237 1.44 -12.04 -26.50
N ARG A 238 2.34 -11.53 -25.66
CA ARG A 238 1.99 -10.70 -24.49
C ARG A 238 1.40 -9.35 -24.93
N HIS A 239 1.97 -8.72 -25.93
CA HIS A 239 1.45 -7.49 -26.51
C HIS A 239 0.00 -7.64 -26.98
N ARG A 240 -0.32 -8.72 -27.73
CA ARG A 240 -1.69 -8.98 -28.20
C ARG A 240 -2.67 -9.23 -27.07
N LEU A 241 -2.25 -9.93 -26.02
CA LEU A 241 -3.09 -10.19 -24.84
C LEU A 241 -3.47 -8.90 -24.10
N LEU A 242 -2.54 -7.94 -24.02
CA LEU A 242 -2.65 -6.69 -23.28
C LEU A 242 -2.59 -5.48 -24.21
N ILE A 243 -3.24 -5.57 -25.37
CA ILE A 243 -3.13 -4.57 -26.45
C ILE A 243 -3.61 -3.19 -26.03
N HIS A 244 -4.51 -3.08 -25.06
CA HIS A 244 -5.04 -1.81 -24.56
C HIS A 244 -4.17 -1.16 -23.50
N GLU A 245 -3.23 -1.91 -22.91
CA GLU A 245 -2.35 -1.45 -21.85
C GLU A 245 -0.89 -1.22 -22.31
N MET A 246 -0.45 -1.89 -23.40
CA MET A 246 0.96 -1.91 -23.82
C MET A 246 1.20 -1.05 -25.07
N ASP A 247 2.19 -0.16 -25.00
CA ASP A 247 2.46 0.83 -26.05
C ASP A 247 3.37 0.27 -27.16
N ILE A 248 4.45 -0.45 -26.79
CA ILE A 248 5.51 -0.91 -27.70
C ILE A 248 5.61 -2.43 -27.67
N ASN A 249 5.70 -3.05 -28.84
CA ASN A 249 5.91 -4.49 -29.02
C ASN A 249 7.36 -4.80 -29.40
N ALA A 250 8.25 -5.01 -28.42
CA ALA A 250 9.62 -5.46 -28.68
C ALA A 250 9.69 -6.93 -29.16
N GLY A 251 8.62 -7.70 -28.97
CA GLY A 251 8.54 -9.08 -29.45
C GLY A 251 8.64 -9.23 -30.96
N ARG A 252 8.38 -8.17 -31.72
CA ARG A 252 8.60 -8.14 -33.19
C ARG A 252 10.05 -8.47 -33.55
N TYR A 253 11.01 -8.15 -32.68
CA TYR A 253 12.41 -8.57 -32.84
C TYR A 253 12.53 -10.10 -32.83
N LEU A 254 11.84 -10.78 -31.93
CA LEU A 254 11.82 -12.25 -31.88
C LEU A 254 11.06 -12.86 -33.08
N ASP A 255 10.17 -12.08 -33.69
CA ASP A 255 9.42 -12.47 -34.89
C ASP A 255 10.21 -12.19 -36.19
N GLY A 256 11.49 -11.70 -36.07
CA GLY A 256 12.42 -11.50 -37.19
C GLY A 256 12.56 -10.07 -37.70
N GLU A 257 11.96 -9.07 -37.07
CA GLU A 257 12.18 -7.67 -37.45
C GLU A 257 13.54 -7.14 -36.89
N PRO A 258 14.28 -6.33 -37.65
CA PRO A 258 15.54 -5.76 -37.20
C PRO A 258 15.33 -4.82 -35.99
N MET A 259 16.25 -4.89 -35.00
CA MET A 259 16.21 -4.05 -33.81
C MET A 259 16.31 -2.55 -34.16
N GLU A 260 17.08 -2.19 -35.14
CA GLU A 260 17.28 -0.82 -35.62
C GLU A 260 15.96 -0.19 -36.10
N LYS A 261 15.14 -0.96 -36.82
CA LYS A 261 13.81 -0.50 -37.28
C LYS A 261 12.89 -0.26 -36.10
N LEU A 262 12.85 -1.23 -35.16
CA LEU A 262 12.02 -1.11 -33.95
C LEU A 262 12.46 0.06 -33.09
N ALA A 263 13.78 0.29 -32.96
CA ALA A 263 14.33 1.42 -32.21
C ALA A 263 13.91 2.75 -32.84
N GLN A 264 13.96 2.90 -34.16
CA GLN A 264 13.53 4.10 -34.88
C GLN A 264 12.03 4.40 -34.66
N GLU A 265 11.17 3.40 -34.85
CA GLU A 265 9.72 3.53 -34.66
C GLU A 265 9.40 3.87 -33.19
N SER A 266 10.05 3.22 -32.25
CA SER A 266 9.83 3.42 -30.81
C SER A 266 10.38 4.77 -30.35
N PHE A 267 11.50 5.24 -30.89
CA PHE A 267 12.04 6.59 -30.63
C PHE A 267 11.08 7.66 -31.15
N ALA A 268 10.52 7.50 -32.36
CA ALA A 268 9.51 8.40 -32.88
C ALA A 268 8.29 8.48 -31.94
N LEU A 269 7.77 7.34 -31.47
CA LEU A 269 6.68 7.30 -30.49
C LEU A 269 7.07 7.99 -29.17
N THR A 270 8.32 7.84 -28.71
CA THR A 270 8.83 8.51 -27.50
C THR A 270 8.77 10.04 -27.67
N LEU A 271 9.17 10.57 -28.83
CA LEU A 271 9.10 12.00 -29.13
C LEU A 271 7.66 12.50 -29.25
N GLU A 272 6.77 11.72 -29.88
CA GLU A 272 5.33 12.03 -29.95
C GLU A 272 4.72 12.10 -28.54
N THR A 273 5.08 11.16 -27.65
CA THR A 273 4.60 11.13 -26.27
C THR A 273 5.15 12.33 -25.48
N ALA A 274 6.43 12.65 -25.61
CA ALA A 274 7.01 13.86 -25.03
C ALA A 274 6.33 15.13 -25.54
N SER A 275 5.85 15.12 -26.78
CA SER A 275 5.11 16.24 -27.42
C SER A 275 3.60 16.26 -27.05
N GLY A 276 3.13 15.36 -26.18
CA GLY A 276 1.77 15.40 -25.64
C GLY A 276 0.81 14.32 -26.16
N ARG A 277 1.28 13.36 -26.96
CA ARG A 277 0.51 12.15 -27.25
C ARG A 277 0.40 11.33 -25.97
N LYS A 278 -0.84 11.03 -25.56
CA LYS A 278 -1.06 10.21 -24.37
C LYS A 278 -0.63 8.76 -24.57
N ALA A 279 0.08 8.20 -23.58
CA ALA A 279 0.33 6.78 -23.49
C ALA A 279 -0.96 6.02 -23.16
N LYS A 280 -0.98 4.71 -23.44
CA LYS A 280 -2.16 3.86 -23.15
C LYS A 280 -2.56 3.86 -21.68
N GLY A 281 -1.58 3.94 -20.77
CA GLY A 281 -1.86 4.03 -19.34
C GLY A 281 -2.55 5.33 -18.93
N GLU A 282 -2.22 6.46 -19.57
CA GLU A 282 -2.91 7.73 -19.34
C GLU A 282 -4.37 7.67 -19.84
N HIS A 283 -4.63 6.96 -20.95
CA HIS A 283 -6.01 6.70 -21.40
C HIS A 283 -6.80 5.80 -20.47
N ALA A 284 -6.15 4.84 -19.82
CA ALA A 284 -6.77 3.95 -18.85
C ALA A 284 -7.12 4.65 -17.53
N GLY A 285 -6.57 5.85 -17.29
CA GLY A 285 -6.92 6.70 -16.16
C GLY A 285 -6.47 6.17 -14.79
N HIS A 286 -5.46 5.32 -14.75
CA HIS A 286 -4.90 4.82 -13.50
C HIS A 286 -3.42 5.18 -13.35
N SER A 287 -2.99 5.36 -12.11
CA SER A 287 -1.61 5.68 -11.76
C SER A 287 -1.29 5.31 -10.31
N GLN A 288 -0.04 5.04 -10.01
CA GLN A 288 0.43 4.66 -8.69
C GLN A 288 1.74 5.36 -8.35
N VAL A 289 1.92 5.69 -7.08
CA VAL A 289 3.17 6.21 -6.53
C VAL A 289 3.47 5.50 -5.22
N SER A 290 4.70 5.08 -5.04
CA SER A 290 5.24 4.66 -3.75
C SER A 290 6.64 5.22 -3.59
N LEU A 291 6.91 5.82 -2.42
CA LEU A 291 8.25 6.27 -2.07
C LEU A 291 9.00 5.15 -1.36
N TRP A 292 10.30 5.08 -1.60
CA TRP A 292 11.15 4.15 -0.87
C TRP A 292 11.19 4.53 0.61
N ARG A 293 10.81 3.58 1.48
CA ARG A 293 10.71 3.82 2.92
C ARG A 293 12.09 3.74 3.58
N ASN A 294 12.25 4.47 4.69
CA ASN A 294 13.40 4.33 5.57
C ASN A 294 13.55 2.90 6.08
N TRP A 295 14.78 2.51 6.34
CA TRP A 295 15.15 1.18 6.81
C TRP A 295 14.90 1.04 8.31
N PRO A 296 14.18 -0.01 8.76
CA PRO A 296 14.01 -0.27 10.18
C PRO A 296 15.32 -0.73 10.86
N GLN A 297 16.20 -1.42 10.11
CA GLN A 297 17.49 -1.90 10.60
C GLN A 297 18.64 -1.07 10.04
N THR A 298 19.68 -0.89 10.84
CA THR A 298 20.92 -0.18 10.49
C THR A 298 22.17 -1.04 10.65
N ASP A 299 22.01 -2.27 11.16
CA ASP A 299 23.05 -3.29 11.32
C ASP A 299 22.42 -4.70 11.49
N CYS A 300 23.25 -5.71 11.69
CA CYS A 300 22.84 -7.11 11.87
C CYS A 300 22.66 -7.53 13.34
N SER A 301 22.80 -6.62 14.31
CA SER A 301 22.89 -6.99 15.74
C SER A 301 21.62 -7.67 16.28
N HIS A 302 20.46 -7.25 15.83
CA HIS A 302 19.16 -7.74 16.29
C HIS A 302 18.59 -8.90 15.47
N LEU A 303 19.20 -9.28 14.35
CA LEU A 303 18.63 -10.29 13.44
C LEU A 303 18.29 -11.61 14.13
N ARG A 304 19.19 -12.10 14.99
CA ARG A 304 18.98 -13.38 15.69
C ARG A 304 17.82 -13.31 16.67
N GLU A 305 17.72 -12.23 17.43
CA GLU A 305 16.66 -11.99 18.40
C GLU A 305 15.31 -11.89 17.69
N LEU A 306 15.21 -11.06 16.65
CA LEU A 306 13.98 -10.86 15.89
C LEU A 306 13.51 -12.14 15.18
N ALA A 307 14.45 -12.93 14.64
CA ALA A 307 14.13 -14.21 13.99
C ALA A 307 13.67 -15.29 14.97
N GLN A 308 14.05 -15.20 16.26
CA GLN A 308 13.70 -16.17 17.30
C GLN A 308 12.55 -15.70 18.18
N ARG A 309 11.97 -14.53 17.94
CA ARG A 309 10.84 -14.01 18.73
C ARG A 309 9.67 -15.00 18.68
N ALA A 310 9.22 -15.44 19.85
CA ALA A 310 8.10 -16.36 19.96
C ALA A 310 6.82 -15.71 19.46
N ALA A 311 6.02 -16.46 18.71
CA ALA A 311 4.69 -16.03 18.34
C ALA A 311 3.78 -15.97 19.58
N PRO A 312 2.88 -14.98 19.69
CA PRO A 312 1.86 -14.97 20.72
C PRO A 312 0.96 -16.22 20.66
N ASP A 313 0.45 -16.65 21.81
CA ASP A 313 -0.29 -17.92 21.99
C ASP A 313 -1.79 -17.82 21.64
N GLY A 314 -2.32 -16.62 21.45
CA GLY A 314 -3.75 -16.38 21.15
C GLY A 314 -4.66 -16.40 22.39
N VAL A 315 -4.11 -16.55 23.58
CA VAL A 315 -4.89 -16.61 24.83
C VAL A 315 -5.15 -15.19 25.35
N PRO A 316 -6.42 -14.79 25.60
CA PRO A 316 -6.72 -13.45 26.09
C PRO A 316 -6.13 -13.18 27.48
N LEU A 317 -5.82 -11.92 27.74
CA LEU A 317 -5.39 -11.49 29.07
C LEU A 317 -6.54 -11.63 30.08
N ARG A 318 -6.20 -11.95 31.31
CA ARG A 318 -7.16 -11.89 32.43
C ARG A 318 -7.51 -10.41 32.66
N HIS A 319 -8.79 -10.10 32.72
CA HIS A 319 -9.28 -8.77 33.08
C HIS A 319 -9.61 -8.69 34.58
N ALA A 320 -9.73 -7.46 35.09
CA ALA A 320 -10.09 -7.21 36.48
C ALA A 320 -11.54 -7.64 36.74
N THR A 321 -11.72 -8.55 37.70
CA THR A 321 -13.04 -9.11 38.08
C THR A 321 -13.62 -8.48 39.36
N THR A 322 -13.06 -7.39 39.86
CA THR A 322 -13.25 -6.89 41.22
C THR A 322 -14.43 -5.95 41.43
N PHE A 323 -15.28 -5.74 40.44
CA PHE A 323 -16.49 -4.94 40.65
C PHE A 323 -17.72 -5.83 40.42
N PRO A 324 -18.76 -5.75 41.34
CA PRO A 324 -20.03 -6.43 41.08
C PRO A 324 -20.50 -6.00 39.70
N SER A 325 -20.92 -6.97 38.89
CA SER A 325 -21.57 -6.71 37.62
C SER A 325 -22.63 -5.62 37.85
N SER A 326 -22.49 -4.49 37.24
CA SER A 326 -23.52 -3.49 37.23
C SER A 326 -24.78 -4.21 36.74
N GLU A 327 -25.88 -4.18 37.53
CA GLU A 327 -27.22 -4.57 37.04
C GLU A 327 -27.69 -3.59 35.90
N ALA A 328 -26.75 -2.90 35.28
CA ALA A 328 -26.99 -2.03 34.17
C ALA A 328 -27.65 -2.83 33.06
N LYS A 329 -28.84 -2.43 32.70
CA LYS A 329 -29.65 -3.03 31.64
C LYS A 329 -28.82 -3.08 30.38
N ALA A 330 -28.54 -4.26 29.84
CA ALA A 330 -27.81 -4.47 28.62
C ALA A 330 -28.34 -3.57 27.50
N LEU A 331 -27.49 -2.79 26.88
CA LEU A 331 -27.88 -2.00 25.71
C LEU A 331 -28.20 -2.95 24.55
N PRO A 332 -29.42 -2.92 24.01
CA PRO A 332 -29.80 -3.81 22.92
C PRO A 332 -29.03 -3.42 21.66
N LEU A 333 -28.51 -4.42 20.96
CA LEU A 333 -27.72 -4.29 19.73
C LEU A 333 -28.26 -5.22 18.65
N ARG A 334 -28.45 -4.73 17.44
CA ARG A 334 -28.85 -5.53 16.29
C ARG A 334 -27.67 -5.72 15.33
N VAL A 335 -27.29 -6.98 15.12
CA VAL A 335 -26.17 -7.39 14.27
C VAL A 335 -26.55 -8.62 13.45
N PHE A 336 -25.77 -8.93 12.43
CA PHE A 336 -25.96 -10.11 11.60
C PHE A 336 -25.25 -11.30 12.23
N ARG A 337 -25.90 -12.46 12.27
CA ARG A 337 -25.24 -13.71 12.65
C ARG A 337 -24.43 -14.25 11.47
N THR A 338 -23.20 -14.66 11.70
CA THR A 338 -22.30 -15.32 10.75
C THR A 338 -22.01 -16.76 11.16
N GLU A 339 -21.22 -17.49 10.37
CA GLU A 339 -20.80 -18.85 10.72
C GLU A 339 -19.91 -18.89 11.97
N THR A 340 -19.14 -17.84 12.22
CA THR A 340 -18.12 -17.78 13.29
C THR A 340 -18.45 -16.79 14.40
N GLY A 341 -19.60 -16.08 14.34
CA GLY A 341 -19.96 -15.07 15.33
C GLY A 341 -20.97 -14.07 14.81
N PHE A 342 -20.61 -12.79 14.84
CA PHE A 342 -21.49 -11.69 14.47
C PHE A 342 -20.80 -10.75 13.49
N ALA A 343 -21.57 -9.97 12.75
CA ALA A 343 -21.11 -8.88 11.87
C ALA A 343 -21.99 -7.65 12.07
N THR A 344 -21.40 -6.48 12.07
CA THR A 344 -22.10 -5.19 12.15
C THR A 344 -22.54 -4.68 10.79
N GLU A 345 -21.88 -5.12 9.74
CA GLU A 345 -22.13 -4.76 8.34
C GLU A 345 -21.95 -6.00 7.44
N ARG A 346 -22.44 -5.99 6.23
CA ARG A 346 -22.20 -7.02 5.21
C ARG A 346 -21.66 -6.37 3.96
N VAL A 347 -20.35 -6.53 3.72
CA VAL A 347 -19.65 -5.90 2.58
C VAL A 347 -19.15 -6.94 1.56
N GLY A 348 -19.04 -6.51 0.31
CA GLY A 348 -18.26 -7.20 -0.70
C GLY A 348 -16.83 -6.63 -0.73
N LEU A 349 -15.83 -7.50 -0.67
CA LEU A 349 -14.41 -7.11 -0.65
C LEU A 349 -13.70 -7.48 -1.95
N VAL A 350 -13.10 -6.49 -2.62
CA VAL A 350 -12.08 -6.71 -3.66
C VAL A 350 -10.72 -6.43 -3.01
N LEU A 351 -9.97 -7.49 -2.73
CA LEU A 351 -8.68 -7.41 -2.04
C LEU A 351 -7.53 -7.44 -3.04
N PRO A 352 -6.85 -6.30 -3.31
CA PRO A 352 -5.66 -6.31 -4.15
C PRO A 352 -4.48 -6.94 -3.41
N THR A 353 -3.63 -7.69 -4.10
CA THR A 353 -2.41 -8.27 -3.53
C THR A 353 -1.17 -7.39 -3.77
N SER A 354 -1.33 -6.25 -4.45
CA SER A 354 -0.25 -5.29 -4.70
C SER A 354 -0.78 -3.89 -5.00
N LEU A 355 0.09 -2.88 -4.82
CA LEU A 355 -0.20 -1.50 -5.22
C LEU A 355 -0.62 -1.39 -6.70
N CYS A 356 -0.01 -2.19 -7.58
CA CYS A 356 -0.32 -2.17 -9.02
C CYS A 356 -1.75 -2.62 -9.32
N SER A 357 -2.35 -3.51 -8.53
CA SER A 357 -3.75 -3.93 -8.64
C SER A 357 -4.71 -3.08 -7.80
N ALA A 358 -4.20 -2.26 -6.88
CA ALA A 358 -5.01 -1.55 -5.89
C ALA A 358 -6.04 -0.59 -6.51
N GLN A 359 -5.63 0.24 -7.47
CA GLN A 359 -6.56 1.16 -8.12
C GLN A 359 -7.59 0.43 -8.99
N ILE A 360 -7.20 -0.69 -9.60
CA ILE A 360 -8.13 -1.54 -10.38
C ILE A 360 -9.17 -2.17 -9.45
N ALA A 361 -8.75 -2.61 -8.26
CA ALA A 361 -9.66 -3.10 -7.23
C ALA A 361 -10.67 -2.02 -6.79
N ARG A 362 -10.21 -0.76 -6.65
CA ARG A 362 -11.09 0.38 -6.35
C ARG A 362 -12.10 0.63 -7.47
N LEU A 363 -11.66 0.67 -8.73
CA LEU A 363 -12.55 0.80 -9.89
C LEU A 363 -13.58 -0.33 -9.95
N ALA A 364 -13.18 -1.56 -9.60
CA ALA A 364 -14.12 -2.69 -9.51
C ALA A 364 -15.16 -2.45 -8.41
N ALA A 365 -14.75 -2.04 -7.22
CA ALA A 365 -15.65 -1.77 -6.10
C ALA A 365 -16.64 -0.61 -6.44
N GLU A 366 -16.15 0.47 -7.06
CA GLU A 366 -16.97 1.59 -7.54
C GLU A 366 -18.03 1.11 -8.54
N ARG A 367 -17.63 0.35 -9.57
CA ARG A 367 -18.55 -0.22 -10.57
C ARG A 367 -19.61 -1.13 -9.97
N LEU A 368 -19.27 -1.93 -8.96
CA LEU A 368 -20.21 -2.82 -8.26
C LEU A 368 -21.20 -2.01 -7.39
N ASN A 369 -20.74 -0.92 -6.78
CA ASN A 369 -21.57 0.00 -6.00
C ASN A 369 -22.55 0.78 -6.89
N GLU A 370 -22.10 1.29 -8.03
CA GLU A 370 -22.97 1.98 -9.02
C GLU A 370 -24.11 1.06 -9.49
N LYS A 371 -23.83 -0.22 -9.68
CA LYS A 371 -24.83 -1.22 -10.05
C LYS A 371 -25.69 -1.71 -8.88
N GLN A 372 -25.42 -1.25 -7.66
CA GLN A 372 -26.08 -1.68 -6.43
C GLN A 372 -26.16 -3.21 -6.27
N LEU A 373 -25.14 -3.90 -6.72
CA LEU A 373 -25.10 -5.37 -6.74
C LEU A 373 -25.25 -5.94 -5.32
N GLY A 374 -26.07 -6.98 -5.14
CA GLY A 374 -26.24 -7.67 -3.85
C GLY A 374 -27.09 -6.92 -2.81
N ARG A 375 -27.75 -5.81 -3.16
CA ARG A 375 -28.65 -5.11 -2.23
C ARG A 375 -29.77 -5.98 -1.68
N ALA A 376 -30.34 -6.84 -2.51
CA ALA A 376 -31.38 -7.78 -2.10
C ALA A 376 -30.86 -8.85 -1.12
N GLN A 377 -29.56 -9.11 -1.10
CA GLN A 377 -28.88 -10.02 -0.16
C GLN A 377 -28.34 -9.30 1.07
N GLY A 378 -28.63 -8.00 1.21
CA GLY A 378 -28.22 -7.18 2.35
C GLY A 378 -26.75 -6.71 2.28
N ILE A 379 -26.13 -6.70 1.10
CA ILE A 379 -24.81 -6.08 0.91
C ILE A 379 -24.96 -4.58 0.96
N SER A 380 -24.28 -3.94 1.91
CA SER A 380 -24.32 -2.49 2.11
C SER A 380 -23.49 -1.76 1.07
N ARG A 381 -22.31 -2.26 0.77
CA ARG A 381 -21.34 -1.67 -0.17
C ARG A 381 -20.27 -2.65 -0.59
N PHE A 382 -19.56 -2.31 -1.67
CA PHE A 382 -18.30 -2.92 -2.07
C PHE A 382 -17.15 -2.00 -1.74
N MET A 383 -16.00 -2.58 -1.43
CA MET A 383 -14.78 -1.84 -1.14
C MET A 383 -13.53 -2.54 -1.62
N ALA A 384 -12.45 -1.77 -1.71
CA ALA A 384 -11.10 -2.25 -1.95
C ALA A 384 -10.18 -1.78 -0.81
N LEU A 385 -9.28 -2.66 -0.36
CA LEU A 385 -8.26 -2.33 0.64
C LEU A 385 -6.93 -2.05 -0.07
N CYS A 386 -6.80 -0.81 -0.56
CA CYS A 386 -5.65 -0.36 -1.34
C CYS A 386 -4.45 -0.07 -0.44
N HIS A 387 -3.29 -0.65 -0.74
CA HIS A 387 -2.04 -0.50 0.02
C HIS A 387 -0.83 -0.29 -0.91
N THR A 388 0.34 0.02 -0.35
CA THR A 388 1.56 0.33 -1.12
C THR A 388 2.52 -0.85 -1.27
N GLU A 389 2.20 -2.04 -0.75
CA GLU A 389 3.06 -3.22 -0.92
C GLU A 389 2.96 -3.78 -2.34
N GLY A 390 4.03 -4.40 -2.83
CA GLY A 390 4.09 -4.86 -4.23
C GLY A 390 5.20 -5.87 -4.51
N CYS A 391 5.75 -5.81 -5.73
CA CYS A 391 6.72 -6.75 -6.27
C CYS A 391 8.04 -6.80 -5.46
N GLY A 392 8.47 -5.66 -4.91
CA GLY A 392 9.70 -5.54 -4.13
C GLY A 392 9.63 -6.07 -2.69
N ALA A 393 8.45 -6.37 -2.15
CA ALA A 393 8.32 -6.87 -0.78
C ALA A 393 9.19 -8.11 -0.57
N SER A 394 10.13 -8.07 0.38
CA SER A 394 11.16 -9.09 0.57
C SER A 394 11.33 -9.48 2.04
N GLY A 395 11.81 -10.70 2.25
CA GLY A 395 11.94 -11.29 3.57
C GLY A 395 10.76 -12.18 3.95
N GLU A 396 11.06 -13.36 4.49
CA GLU A 396 10.05 -14.35 4.85
C GLU A 396 9.10 -13.85 5.93
N SER A 397 9.59 -13.04 6.88
CA SER A 397 8.78 -12.43 7.94
C SER A 397 7.72 -11.49 7.37
N LEU A 398 8.09 -10.63 6.41
CA LEU A 398 7.14 -9.74 5.73
C LEU A 398 6.10 -10.51 4.93
N LEU A 399 6.52 -11.50 4.14
CA LEU A 399 5.59 -12.30 3.34
C LEU A 399 4.59 -13.07 4.21
N ARG A 400 5.05 -13.64 5.35
CA ARG A 400 4.17 -14.28 6.32
C ARG A 400 3.19 -13.28 6.98
N LEU A 401 3.67 -12.07 7.30
CA LEU A 401 2.83 -11.01 7.85
C LEU A 401 1.73 -10.61 6.87
N LEU A 402 2.08 -10.34 5.61
CA LEU A 402 1.12 -9.96 4.56
C LEU A 402 0.12 -11.09 4.30
N GLY A 403 0.57 -12.34 4.15
CA GLY A 403 -0.31 -13.50 3.96
C GLY A 403 -1.31 -13.67 5.09
N ARG A 404 -0.84 -13.53 6.35
CA ARG A 404 -1.70 -13.56 7.54
C ARG A 404 -2.74 -12.43 7.52
N CYS A 405 -2.36 -11.21 7.17
CA CYS A 405 -3.28 -10.08 7.07
C CYS A 405 -4.30 -10.27 5.94
N TYR A 406 -3.88 -10.73 4.76
CA TYR A 406 -4.82 -11.05 3.68
C TYR A 406 -5.84 -12.10 4.12
N ARG A 407 -5.38 -13.17 4.76
CA ARG A 407 -6.27 -14.18 5.33
C ARG A 407 -7.23 -13.57 6.35
N GLY A 408 -6.75 -12.69 7.24
CA GLY A 408 -7.57 -12.00 8.22
C GLY A 408 -8.71 -11.19 7.57
N TYR A 409 -8.41 -10.43 6.54
CA TYR A 409 -9.42 -9.66 5.80
C TYR A 409 -10.38 -10.52 4.97
N LEU A 410 -9.90 -11.61 4.38
CA LEU A 410 -10.77 -12.56 3.67
C LEU A 410 -11.79 -13.22 4.60
N LEU A 411 -11.41 -13.41 5.86
CA LEU A 411 -12.24 -14.05 6.89
C LEU A 411 -12.92 -13.05 7.83
N HIS A 412 -12.75 -11.74 7.56
CA HIS A 412 -13.29 -10.71 8.43
C HIS A 412 -14.80 -10.85 8.58
N PRO A 413 -15.38 -10.77 9.82
CA PRO A 413 -16.81 -11.00 10.07
C PRO A 413 -17.73 -10.16 9.20
N ASN A 414 -17.37 -8.90 8.91
CA ASN A 414 -18.17 -7.99 8.07
C ASN A 414 -18.07 -8.31 6.57
N VAL A 415 -17.20 -9.22 6.14
CA VAL A 415 -17.02 -9.55 4.72
C VAL A 415 -17.91 -10.73 4.34
N ALA A 416 -18.99 -10.45 3.60
CA ALA A 416 -19.95 -11.46 3.14
C ALA A 416 -19.45 -12.22 1.90
N ALA A 417 -18.68 -11.57 1.03
CA ALA A 417 -18.04 -12.17 -0.14
C ALA A 417 -16.72 -11.43 -0.43
N ALA A 418 -15.67 -12.16 -0.76
CA ALA A 418 -14.36 -11.61 -1.07
C ALA A 418 -13.75 -12.20 -2.32
N LEU A 419 -13.07 -11.34 -3.10
CA LEU A 419 -12.29 -11.70 -4.27
C LEU A 419 -10.90 -11.09 -4.15
N LEU A 420 -9.85 -11.90 -4.40
CA LEU A 420 -8.48 -11.42 -4.53
C LEU A 420 -8.20 -11.02 -5.98
N LEU A 421 -7.59 -9.85 -6.12
CA LEU A 421 -7.12 -9.32 -7.39
C LEU A 421 -5.61 -9.21 -7.39
N GLU A 422 -4.93 -10.12 -8.07
CA GLU A 422 -3.50 -9.98 -8.30
C GLU A 422 -3.21 -9.16 -9.56
N HIS A 423 -2.06 -8.52 -9.55
CA HIS A 423 -1.48 -7.92 -10.75
C HIS A 423 -0.78 -9.00 -11.60
N GLY A 424 0.07 -9.84 -10.97
CA GLY A 424 0.74 -11.00 -11.56
C GLY A 424 2.28 -10.96 -11.50
N CYS A 425 2.89 -9.98 -10.85
CA CYS A 425 4.34 -9.89 -10.61
C CYS A 425 4.73 -9.78 -9.13
N GLU A 426 3.78 -9.63 -8.23
CA GLU A 426 3.98 -9.66 -6.78
C GLU A 426 4.45 -11.03 -6.28
N LYS A 427 4.99 -11.05 -5.06
CA LYS A 427 5.44 -12.30 -4.44
C LYS A 427 4.31 -13.10 -3.81
N ILE A 428 3.27 -12.42 -3.31
CA ILE A 428 2.05 -13.06 -2.81
C ILE A 428 1.02 -13.08 -3.94
N THR A 429 1.09 -14.09 -4.78
CA THR A 429 0.15 -14.31 -5.89
C THR A 429 -1.10 -15.02 -5.42
N ASN A 430 -2.12 -15.08 -6.28
CA ASN A 430 -3.32 -15.86 -6.06
C ASN A 430 -3.01 -17.35 -5.73
N ASP A 431 -2.00 -17.95 -6.36
CA ASP A 431 -1.63 -19.34 -6.10
C ASP A 431 -1.00 -19.52 -4.71
N VAL A 432 -0.17 -18.57 -4.27
CA VAL A 432 0.38 -18.55 -2.90
C VAL A 432 -0.76 -18.45 -1.89
N MET A 433 -1.72 -17.56 -2.11
CA MET A 433 -2.86 -17.39 -1.19
C MET A 433 -3.79 -18.59 -1.18
N ARG A 434 -4.01 -19.25 -2.33
CA ARG A 434 -4.76 -20.51 -2.36
C ARG A 434 -4.11 -21.60 -1.52
N ALA A 435 -2.80 -21.78 -1.70
CA ALA A 435 -2.05 -22.77 -0.92
C ALA A 435 -2.07 -22.45 0.59
N GLU A 436 -1.98 -21.18 0.98
CA GLU A 436 -2.05 -20.76 2.39
C GLU A 436 -3.44 -21.04 3.00
N LEU A 437 -4.52 -20.73 2.27
CA LEU A 437 -5.89 -20.98 2.71
C LEU A 437 -6.17 -22.48 2.85
N GLU A 438 -5.76 -23.28 1.87
CA GLU A 438 -5.91 -24.73 1.89
C GLU A 438 -5.08 -25.37 3.00
N GLY A 439 -3.84 -24.90 3.22
CA GLY A 439 -3.01 -25.32 4.35
C GLY A 439 -3.61 -24.98 5.72
N ALA A 440 -4.45 -23.96 5.79
CA ALA A 440 -5.25 -23.61 6.97
C ALA A 440 -6.62 -24.32 7.04
N GLY A 441 -6.88 -25.32 6.19
CA GLY A 441 -8.11 -26.10 6.15
C GLY A 441 -9.31 -25.39 5.52
N MET A 442 -9.08 -24.33 4.73
CA MET A 442 -10.15 -23.57 4.09
C MET A 442 -10.23 -23.85 2.60
N ALA A 443 -11.45 -24.05 2.08
CA ALA A 443 -11.67 -24.26 0.66
C ALA A 443 -11.41 -22.95 -0.12
N ALA A 444 -10.41 -22.94 -0.99
CA ALA A 444 -10.10 -21.81 -1.87
C ALA A 444 -11.28 -21.39 -2.78
N THR A 445 -12.20 -22.31 -3.08
CA THR A 445 -13.42 -22.08 -3.85
C THR A 445 -14.44 -21.16 -3.16
N ARG A 446 -14.25 -20.89 -1.88
CA ARG A 446 -15.06 -19.90 -1.12
C ARG A 446 -14.86 -18.48 -1.67
N PHE A 447 -13.68 -18.19 -2.22
CA PHE A 447 -13.23 -16.87 -2.66
C PHE A 447 -13.16 -16.74 -4.18
N GLY A 448 -13.23 -15.50 -4.66
CA GLY A 448 -13.00 -15.17 -6.07
C GLY A 448 -11.51 -14.93 -6.34
N TRP A 449 -11.11 -15.13 -7.60
CA TRP A 449 -9.72 -15.00 -8.05
C TRP A 449 -9.67 -14.32 -9.40
N ALA A 450 -9.02 -13.16 -9.48
CA ALA A 450 -8.78 -12.43 -10.72
C ALA A 450 -7.32 -12.01 -10.85
N SER A 451 -6.84 -11.88 -12.08
CA SER A 451 -5.46 -11.49 -12.39
C SER A 451 -5.43 -10.52 -13.56
N VAL A 452 -4.91 -9.31 -13.36
CA VAL A 452 -4.84 -8.32 -14.44
C VAL A 452 -4.06 -8.85 -15.64
N GLN A 453 -2.91 -9.48 -15.38
CA GLN A 453 -2.02 -9.97 -16.44
C GLN A 453 -2.49 -11.26 -17.11
N LEU A 454 -3.13 -12.17 -16.36
CA LEU A 454 -3.54 -13.47 -16.87
C LEU A 454 -4.93 -13.44 -17.50
N ASP A 455 -5.84 -12.61 -16.99
CA ASP A 455 -7.20 -12.49 -17.51
C ASP A 455 -7.27 -11.59 -18.78
N GLY A 456 -6.16 -10.92 -19.15
CA GLY A 456 -6.04 -10.19 -20.40
C GLY A 456 -6.36 -8.71 -20.31
N GLY A 457 -5.89 -8.07 -19.24
CA GLY A 457 -5.94 -6.62 -19.03
C GLY A 457 -7.05 -6.17 -18.11
N ILE A 458 -7.09 -4.85 -17.88
CA ILE A 458 -7.96 -4.21 -16.89
C ILE A 458 -9.44 -4.49 -17.15
N ALA A 459 -9.90 -4.25 -18.38
CA ALA A 459 -11.32 -4.38 -18.72
C ALA A 459 -11.84 -5.81 -18.47
N LYS A 460 -11.07 -6.83 -18.91
CA LYS A 460 -11.45 -8.22 -18.72
C LYS A 460 -11.40 -8.66 -17.26
N ALA A 461 -10.44 -8.14 -16.49
CA ALA A 461 -10.38 -8.39 -15.06
C ALA A 461 -11.61 -7.80 -14.35
N LEU A 462 -12.01 -6.54 -14.67
CA LEU A 462 -13.21 -5.93 -14.14
C LEU A 462 -14.49 -6.72 -14.48
N ASP A 463 -14.63 -7.19 -15.72
CA ASP A 463 -15.78 -8.00 -16.13
C ASP A 463 -15.83 -9.36 -15.41
N LYS A 464 -14.65 -9.97 -15.17
CA LYS A 464 -14.56 -11.23 -14.42
C LYS A 464 -14.94 -11.02 -12.94
N ILE A 465 -14.48 -9.94 -12.32
CA ILE A 465 -14.82 -9.58 -10.94
C ILE A 465 -16.33 -9.40 -10.81
N GLU A 466 -16.94 -8.60 -11.67
CA GLU A 466 -18.37 -8.35 -11.65
C GLU A 466 -19.18 -9.65 -11.80
N ARG A 467 -18.84 -10.48 -12.76
CA ARG A 467 -19.51 -11.76 -13.01
C ARG A 467 -19.42 -12.67 -11.79
N TRP A 468 -18.22 -12.80 -11.21
CA TRP A 468 -18.03 -13.63 -10.02
C TRP A 468 -18.88 -13.14 -8.83
N PHE A 469 -18.91 -11.83 -8.55
CA PHE A 469 -19.76 -11.31 -7.48
C PHE A 469 -21.25 -11.52 -7.77
N ALA A 470 -21.70 -11.32 -9.00
CA ALA A 470 -23.09 -11.57 -9.38
C ALA A 470 -23.51 -13.03 -9.11
N GLU A 471 -22.68 -13.99 -9.53
CA GLU A 471 -22.90 -15.41 -9.30
C GLU A 471 -22.85 -15.77 -7.81
N LYS A 472 -21.82 -15.30 -7.10
CA LYS A 472 -21.62 -15.60 -5.67
C LYS A 472 -22.74 -15.06 -4.80
N LEU A 473 -23.15 -13.82 -5.01
CA LEU A 473 -24.18 -13.17 -4.21
C LEU A 473 -25.56 -13.79 -4.45
N ALA A 474 -25.85 -14.30 -5.65
CA ALA A 474 -27.08 -15.02 -5.92
C ALA A 474 -27.24 -16.31 -5.08
N THR A 475 -26.14 -16.86 -4.58
CA THR A 475 -26.14 -18.05 -3.71
C THR A 475 -26.22 -17.72 -2.22
N LEU A 476 -26.05 -16.45 -1.84
CA LEU A 476 -26.09 -16.07 -0.43
C LEU A 476 -27.55 -15.93 0.06
N PRO A 477 -27.88 -16.52 1.20
CA PRO A 477 -29.20 -16.32 1.78
C PRO A 477 -29.40 -14.86 2.23
N PRO A 478 -30.62 -14.34 2.17
CA PRO A 478 -30.97 -13.10 2.85
C PRO A 478 -30.63 -13.20 4.33
N SER A 479 -30.05 -12.14 4.90
CA SER A 479 -29.66 -12.13 6.30
C SER A 479 -30.43 -11.03 7.03
N THR A 480 -31.11 -11.42 8.12
CA THR A 480 -31.84 -10.48 9.00
C THR A 480 -31.01 -10.25 10.28
N PRO A 481 -30.93 -9.01 10.77
CA PRO A 481 -30.28 -8.73 12.03
C PRO A 481 -30.95 -9.46 13.19
N VAL A 482 -30.14 -9.96 14.12
CA VAL A 482 -30.59 -10.54 15.39
C VAL A 482 -30.32 -9.59 16.54
N LEU A 483 -31.16 -9.65 17.58
CA LEU A 483 -31.01 -8.85 18.79
C LEU A 483 -30.00 -9.51 19.72
N THR A 484 -29.03 -8.74 20.22
CA THR A 484 -28.00 -9.13 21.17
C THR A 484 -27.58 -7.91 22.01
N ASP A 485 -26.35 -7.87 22.51
CA ASP A 485 -25.76 -6.75 23.26
C ASP A 485 -24.28 -6.53 22.87
N LEU A 486 -23.56 -5.70 23.63
CA LEU A 486 -22.15 -5.37 23.39
C LEU A 486 -21.21 -6.59 23.35
N GLY A 487 -21.61 -7.72 23.94
CA GLY A 487 -20.88 -8.98 23.90
C GLY A 487 -20.75 -9.59 22.49
N ALA A 488 -21.51 -9.10 21.51
CA ALA A 488 -21.36 -9.49 20.11
C ALA A 488 -20.22 -8.74 19.40
N LEU A 489 -19.63 -7.72 20.03
CA LEU A 489 -18.64 -6.85 19.38
C LEU A 489 -17.19 -7.32 19.63
N ALA A 490 -16.37 -7.13 18.61
CA ALA A 490 -14.92 -7.03 18.74
C ALA A 490 -14.54 -5.58 18.43
N VAL A 491 -13.95 -4.88 19.40
CA VAL A 491 -13.64 -3.45 19.33
C VAL A 491 -12.13 -3.26 19.36
N GLY A 492 -11.57 -2.56 18.36
CA GLY A 492 -10.20 -2.05 18.39
C GLY A 492 -10.14 -0.77 19.25
N LEU A 493 -9.19 -0.69 20.17
CA LEU A 493 -9.03 0.48 21.03
C LEU A 493 -7.65 1.10 20.81
N MET A 494 -7.59 2.39 20.48
CA MET A 494 -6.33 3.12 20.22
C MET A 494 -6.36 4.53 20.78
N THR A 495 -5.17 5.06 21.14
CA THR A 495 -5.01 6.44 21.57
C THR A 495 -3.94 7.14 20.73
N ALA A 496 -4.22 8.36 20.26
CA ALA A 496 -3.28 9.17 19.49
C ALA A 496 -2.27 9.91 20.38
N ALA A 497 -2.55 9.98 21.67
CA ALA A 497 -1.71 10.57 22.73
C ALA A 497 -2.13 9.96 24.07
N PRO A 498 -1.31 10.07 25.12
CA PRO A 498 -1.69 9.62 26.44
C PRO A 498 -3.04 10.19 26.89
N ALA A 499 -3.96 9.33 27.29
CA ALA A 499 -5.29 9.71 27.76
C ALA A 499 -5.21 10.22 29.21
N GLY A 500 -6.03 11.21 29.56
CA GLY A 500 -6.21 11.65 30.94
C GLY A 500 -6.82 10.56 31.81
N GLU A 501 -6.69 10.68 33.12
CA GLU A 501 -7.12 9.65 34.10
C GLU A 501 -8.61 9.29 33.95
N ALA A 502 -9.50 10.29 33.86
CA ALA A 502 -10.94 10.05 33.70
C ALA A 502 -11.27 9.34 32.37
N THR A 503 -10.59 9.73 31.29
CA THR A 503 -10.74 9.10 29.97
C THR A 503 -10.25 7.64 30.01
N ALA A 504 -9.10 7.37 30.62
CA ALA A 504 -8.55 6.04 30.78
C ALA A 504 -9.47 5.13 31.62
N SER A 505 -10.05 5.63 32.72
CA SER A 505 -11.04 4.91 33.53
C SER A 505 -12.33 4.65 32.77
N ALA A 506 -12.82 5.60 31.95
CA ALA A 506 -13.99 5.39 31.09
C ALA A 506 -13.74 4.27 30.07
N LEU A 507 -12.59 4.29 29.40
CA LEU A 507 -12.17 3.24 28.45
C LEU A 507 -12.00 1.88 29.13
N ALA A 508 -11.49 1.85 30.36
CA ALA A 508 -11.40 0.61 31.15
C ALA A 508 -12.80 0.04 31.49
N SER A 509 -13.75 0.91 31.83
CA SER A 509 -15.14 0.52 32.09
C SER A 509 -15.79 -0.08 30.85
N VAL A 510 -15.69 0.59 29.70
CA VAL A 510 -16.19 0.09 28.40
C VAL A 510 -15.52 -1.24 28.03
N THR A 511 -14.20 -1.36 28.24
CA THR A 511 -13.46 -2.61 27.98
C THR A 511 -14.03 -3.77 28.79
N ARG A 512 -14.24 -3.57 30.10
CA ARG A 512 -14.81 -4.60 30.96
C ARG A 512 -16.22 -4.98 30.56
N GLU A 513 -17.09 -4.01 30.30
CA GLU A 513 -18.47 -4.26 29.90
C GLU A 513 -18.56 -5.14 28.65
N ILE A 514 -17.71 -4.86 27.63
CA ILE A 514 -17.64 -5.68 26.41
C ILE A 514 -17.15 -7.10 26.73
N VAL A 515 -16.05 -7.21 27.47
CA VAL A 515 -15.39 -8.51 27.72
C VAL A 515 -16.22 -9.40 28.66
N GLU A 516 -16.81 -8.86 29.71
CA GLU A 516 -17.66 -9.60 30.65
C GLU A 516 -18.93 -10.15 30.00
N ARG A 517 -19.43 -9.48 28.92
CA ARG A 517 -20.55 -9.97 28.09
C ARG A 517 -20.12 -10.97 27.00
N GLY A 518 -18.83 -11.31 26.92
CA GLY A 518 -18.32 -12.29 25.97
C GLY A 518 -17.81 -11.67 24.64
N GLY A 519 -17.72 -10.36 24.55
CA GLY A 519 -17.10 -9.67 23.42
C GLY A 519 -15.58 -9.59 23.52
N SER A 520 -14.97 -8.80 22.65
CA SER A 520 -13.52 -8.66 22.60
C SER A 520 -13.09 -7.20 22.49
N VAL A 521 -11.97 -6.88 23.14
CA VAL A 521 -11.28 -5.60 22.98
C VAL A 521 -9.82 -5.89 22.61
N LEU A 522 -9.35 -5.25 21.53
CA LEU A 522 -8.01 -5.44 20.99
C LEU A 522 -7.25 -4.10 21.02
N ILE A 523 -6.04 -4.10 21.61
CA ILE A 523 -5.20 -2.89 21.77
C ILE A 523 -3.83 -3.17 21.15
N PRO A 524 -3.27 -2.27 20.30
CA PRO A 524 -1.90 -2.41 19.84
C PRO A 524 -0.89 -2.37 21.00
N GLU A 525 0.14 -3.20 20.95
CA GLU A 525 1.18 -3.28 21.99
C GLU A 525 1.91 -1.93 22.19
N SER A 526 2.00 -1.11 21.15
CA SER A 526 2.61 0.22 21.20
C SER A 526 1.69 1.31 21.78
N ASP A 527 0.41 1.02 22.08
CA ASP A 527 -0.55 2.02 22.52
C ASP A 527 -0.25 2.57 23.93
N SER A 528 -0.26 3.89 24.07
CA SER A 528 0.04 4.58 25.32
C SER A 528 -0.95 4.29 26.45
N LEU A 529 -2.15 3.82 26.13
CA LEU A 529 -3.18 3.43 27.11
C LEU A 529 -2.68 2.29 28.02
N LEU A 530 -1.88 1.37 27.48
CA LEU A 530 -1.30 0.25 28.24
C LEU A 530 -0.30 0.70 29.33
N ALA A 531 0.22 1.93 29.23
CA ALA A 531 1.05 2.54 30.26
C ALA A 531 0.23 3.33 31.30
N SER A 532 -1.05 3.63 31.05
CA SER A 532 -1.91 4.40 31.97
C SER A 532 -2.15 3.64 33.27
N PRO A 533 -1.82 4.21 34.46
CA PRO A 533 -2.10 3.56 35.74
C PRO A 533 -3.57 3.27 35.96
N ALA A 534 -4.46 4.21 35.61
CA ALA A 534 -5.91 4.03 35.74
C ALA A 534 -6.41 2.87 34.89
N PHE A 535 -6.05 2.81 33.61
CA PHE A 535 -6.44 1.68 32.74
C PHE A 535 -5.89 0.34 33.24
N ARG A 536 -4.62 0.32 33.69
CA ARG A 536 -3.99 -0.91 34.18
C ARG A 536 -4.67 -1.46 35.44
N VAL A 537 -5.06 -0.58 36.36
CA VAL A 537 -5.78 -1.00 37.57
C VAL A 537 -7.20 -1.47 37.25
N ASP A 538 -7.91 -0.68 36.44
CA ASP A 538 -9.35 -0.86 36.22
C ASP A 538 -9.69 -1.93 35.16
N ALA A 539 -8.82 -2.15 34.16
CA ALA A 539 -9.04 -3.15 33.12
C ALA A 539 -8.14 -4.39 33.25
N LEU A 540 -6.86 -4.23 33.61
CA LEU A 540 -5.86 -5.29 33.59
C LEU A 540 -5.55 -5.89 34.98
N ALA A 541 -6.22 -5.46 36.06
CA ALA A 541 -5.89 -5.88 37.42
C ALA A 541 -4.38 -5.80 37.74
N SER A 542 -3.70 -4.78 37.25
CA SER A 542 -2.25 -4.57 37.35
C SER A 542 -1.36 -5.64 36.68
N ILE A 543 -1.92 -6.51 35.82
CA ILE A 543 -1.13 -7.45 35.01
C ILE A 543 -0.22 -6.66 34.09
N VAL A 544 1.00 -7.11 33.91
CA VAL A 544 1.92 -6.55 32.88
C VAL A 544 1.39 -6.94 31.50
N PRO A 545 1.02 -5.97 30.66
CA PRO A 545 0.52 -6.27 29.33
C PRO A 545 1.62 -6.93 28.47
N HIS A 546 1.24 -7.96 27.72
CA HIS A 546 2.10 -8.61 26.73
C HIS A 546 1.25 -8.99 25.51
N ALA A 547 1.90 -9.09 24.34
CA ALA A 547 1.20 -9.45 23.11
C ALA A 547 0.59 -10.86 23.20
N THR A 548 -0.71 -10.96 22.94
CA THR A 548 -1.47 -12.21 22.90
C THR A 548 -1.84 -12.60 21.47
N LEU A 549 -1.85 -11.68 20.53
CA LEU A 549 -2.07 -11.90 19.11
C LEU A 549 -0.90 -11.33 18.31
N ALA A 550 -0.48 -12.05 17.27
CA ALA A 550 0.43 -11.47 16.29
C ALA A 550 -0.31 -10.43 15.44
N TYR A 551 0.42 -9.48 14.85
CA TYR A 551 -0.13 -8.49 13.94
C TYR A 551 -0.95 -9.15 12.82
N GLY A 552 -2.25 -8.80 12.73
CA GLY A 552 -3.17 -9.36 11.75
C GLY A 552 -3.57 -10.83 11.98
N GLN A 553 -3.31 -11.39 13.15
CA GLN A 553 -3.77 -12.74 13.51
C GLN A 553 -5.28 -12.71 13.79
N PRO A 554 -6.09 -13.49 13.04
CA PRO A 554 -7.53 -13.56 13.30
C PRO A 554 -7.86 -13.97 14.73
N LEU A 555 -8.82 -13.28 15.33
CA LEU A 555 -9.34 -13.58 16.66
C LEU A 555 -9.99 -14.96 16.68
N THR A 556 -9.61 -15.80 17.65
CA THR A 556 -10.17 -17.15 17.84
C THR A 556 -10.86 -17.34 19.18
N GLN A 557 -10.53 -16.52 20.17
CA GLN A 557 -11.11 -16.54 21.50
C GLN A 557 -11.55 -15.11 21.87
N PRO A 558 -12.74 -14.93 22.45
CA PRO A 558 -13.18 -13.62 22.93
C PRO A 558 -12.38 -13.20 24.17
N GLY A 559 -12.30 -11.89 24.42
CA GLY A 559 -11.65 -11.34 25.60
C GLY A 559 -10.78 -10.12 25.32
N LEU A 560 -9.92 -9.77 26.27
CA LEU A 560 -8.97 -8.66 26.13
C LEU A 560 -7.67 -9.16 25.50
N HIS A 561 -7.31 -8.58 24.36
CA HIS A 561 -6.12 -8.94 23.61
C HIS A 561 -5.19 -7.76 23.38
N ILE A 562 -3.90 -8.02 23.44
CA ILE A 562 -2.86 -7.11 23.00
C ILE A 562 -2.33 -7.64 21.65
N VAL A 563 -2.37 -6.81 20.62
CA VAL A 563 -1.87 -7.15 19.29
C VAL A 563 -0.43 -6.70 19.17
N ALA A 564 0.48 -7.62 18.89
CA ALA A 564 1.88 -7.31 18.66
C ALA A 564 1.99 -6.22 17.61
N SER A 565 2.70 -5.14 17.90
CA SER A 565 2.88 -4.00 17.03
C SER A 565 4.37 -3.70 16.90
N GLU A 566 4.85 -3.76 15.66
CA GLU A 566 6.23 -3.40 15.30
C GLU A 566 6.30 -2.01 14.67
N THR A 567 5.26 -1.19 14.88
CA THR A 567 5.11 0.14 14.31
C THR A 567 4.34 1.06 15.25
N ASP A 568 4.70 2.34 15.25
CA ASP A 568 3.93 3.41 15.90
C ASP A 568 2.99 4.13 14.91
N HIS A 569 2.97 3.68 13.65
CA HIS A 569 2.17 4.33 12.61
C HIS A 569 0.69 4.00 12.77
N TRP A 570 -0.13 5.05 12.88
CA TRP A 570 -1.56 4.96 13.15
C TRP A 570 -2.32 4.05 12.19
N VAL A 571 -2.16 4.26 10.88
CA VAL A 571 -2.88 3.48 9.86
C VAL A 571 -2.43 2.02 9.85
N GLU A 572 -1.13 1.76 10.04
CA GLU A 572 -0.61 0.40 10.11
C GLU A 572 -1.20 -0.36 11.31
N ASN A 573 -1.30 0.28 12.48
CA ASN A 573 -1.93 -0.33 13.65
C ASN A 573 -3.42 -0.60 13.44
N LEU A 574 -4.17 0.35 12.85
CA LEU A 574 -5.57 0.13 12.47
C LEU A 574 -5.74 -1.04 11.49
N THR A 575 -4.85 -1.13 10.51
CA THR A 575 -4.83 -2.25 9.54
C THR A 575 -4.58 -3.58 10.23
N GLY A 576 -3.67 -3.64 11.21
CA GLY A 576 -3.43 -4.85 12.00
C GLY A 576 -4.65 -5.28 12.81
N LEU A 577 -5.30 -4.34 13.48
CA LEU A 577 -6.54 -4.59 14.24
C LEU A 577 -7.67 -5.09 13.31
N GLY A 578 -7.84 -4.45 12.14
CA GLY A 578 -8.83 -4.89 11.16
C GLY A 578 -8.60 -6.32 10.68
N ALA A 579 -7.36 -6.69 10.40
CA ALA A 579 -7.02 -8.06 10.01
C ALA A 579 -7.26 -9.07 11.15
N CYS A 580 -7.24 -8.65 12.42
CA CYS A 580 -7.62 -9.50 13.56
C CYS A 580 -9.14 -9.75 13.62
N GLY A 581 -9.96 -8.98 12.90
CA GLY A 581 -11.42 -9.17 12.81
C GLY A 581 -12.24 -8.26 13.72
N VAL A 582 -11.71 -7.07 14.12
CA VAL A 582 -12.51 -6.10 14.87
C VAL A 582 -13.63 -5.52 14.01
N HIS A 583 -14.82 -5.34 14.59
CA HIS A 583 -15.97 -4.81 13.88
C HIS A 583 -15.89 -3.29 13.65
N LEU A 584 -15.29 -2.57 14.60
CA LEU A 584 -15.10 -1.12 14.60
C LEU A 584 -13.94 -0.75 15.53
N ALA A 585 -13.41 0.45 15.39
CA ALA A 585 -12.39 0.99 16.29
C ALA A 585 -12.94 2.18 17.10
N LEU A 586 -12.66 2.21 18.39
CA LEU A 586 -12.83 3.33 19.28
C LEU A 586 -11.47 3.99 19.51
N THR A 587 -11.38 5.28 19.25
CA THR A 587 -10.09 5.96 19.31
C THR A 587 -10.16 7.28 20.04
N VAL A 588 -9.13 7.61 20.83
CA VAL A 588 -8.98 8.91 21.49
C VAL A 588 -8.01 9.76 20.68
N VAL A 589 -8.48 10.93 20.23
CA VAL A 589 -7.67 11.86 19.43
C VAL A 589 -7.35 13.12 20.17
N SER A 590 -6.19 13.74 19.86
CA SER A 590 -5.71 14.96 20.46
C SER A 590 -4.97 15.79 19.41
N GLY A 591 -5.16 17.11 19.44
CA GLY A 591 -4.53 18.07 18.54
C GLY A 591 -5.12 18.08 17.12
N HIS A 592 -5.42 16.95 16.54
CA HIS A 592 -6.08 16.79 15.22
C HIS A 592 -6.74 15.41 15.13
N THR A 593 -7.70 15.28 14.22
CA THR A 593 -8.31 14.00 13.87
C THR A 593 -7.33 13.12 13.11
N ARG A 594 -7.57 11.80 13.13
CA ARG A 594 -6.72 10.81 12.48
C ARG A 594 -7.46 10.17 11.31
N GLN A 595 -6.72 9.53 10.40
CA GLN A 595 -7.33 8.75 9.32
C GLN A 595 -8.17 7.61 9.88
N GLY A 596 -9.32 7.36 9.23
CA GLY A 596 -10.15 6.19 9.43
C GLY A 596 -9.64 5.00 8.61
N HIS A 597 -10.45 3.93 8.60
CA HIS A 597 -10.15 2.70 7.89
C HIS A 597 -11.27 2.40 6.87
N PRO A 598 -10.98 1.91 5.64
CA PRO A 598 -12.02 1.70 4.62
C PRO A 598 -13.10 0.69 5.04
N LEU A 599 -12.72 -0.37 5.77
CA LEU A 599 -13.65 -1.41 6.21
C LEU A 599 -14.27 -1.09 7.59
N LEU A 600 -13.49 -0.57 8.52
CA LEU A 600 -13.91 -0.37 9.90
C LEU A 600 -14.48 1.03 10.09
N PRO A 601 -15.64 1.20 10.73
CA PRO A 601 -15.97 2.46 11.35
C PRO A 601 -14.93 2.82 12.42
N VAL A 602 -14.36 4.04 12.35
CA VAL A 602 -13.37 4.54 13.31
C VAL A 602 -13.99 5.71 14.09
N ILE A 603 -14.49 5.40 15.27
CA ILE A 603 -15.08 6.37 16.17
C ILE A 603 -13.96 7.18 16.83
N GLN A 604 -13.97 8.49 16.68
CA GLN A 604 -12.99 9.40 17.27
C GLN A 604 -13.62 10.21 18.39
N VAL A 605 -13.17 9.97 19.62
CA VAL A 605 -13.55 10.76 20.77
C VAL A 605 -12.40 11.66 21.22
N ALA A 606 -12.70 12.80 21.80
CA ALA A 606 -11.69 13.74 22.29
C ALA A 606 -12.05 14.27 23.67
N GLU A 607 -11.06 14.59 24.49
CA GLU A 607 -11.28 15.24 25.77
C GLU A 607 -11.86 16.66 25.60
N SER A 608 -12.64 17.13 26.56
CA SER A 608 -13.24 18.46 26.53
C SER A 608 -12.21 19.59 26.38
N SER A 609 -10.99 19.40 26.85
CA SER A 609 -9.84 20.29 26.67
C SER A 609 -9.47 20.53 25.20
N GLN A 610 -9.83 19.61 24.30
CA GLN A 610 -9.53 19.70 22.88
C GLN A 610 -10.55 20.53 22.08
N ARG A 611 -11.63 20.99 22.68
CA ARG A 611 -12.68 21.80 22.01
C ARG A 611 -12.19 23.12 21.40
N THR A 612 -11.04 23.61 21.84
CA THR A 612 -10.42 24.85 21.31
C THR A 612 -9.54 24.57 20.08
N VAL A 613 -9.21 23.31 19.81
CA VAL A 613 -8.28 22.89 18.76
C VAL A 613 -9.00 22.09 17.68
N LEU A 614 -9.91 21.21 18.07
CA LEU A 614 -10.68 20.34 17.17
C LEU A 614 -12.05 20.97 16.85
N ALA A 615 -12.42 20.93 15.58
CA ALA A 615 -13.77 21.33 15.15
C ALA A 615 -14.80 20.28 15.62
N PRO A 616 -15.95 20.70 16.17
CA PRO A 616 -16.94 19.77 16.68
C PRO A 616 -17.51 18.82 15.62
N GLU A 617 -17.56 19.25 14.37
CA GLU A 617 -18.03 18.47 13.21
C GLU A 617 -17.05 17.40 12.74
N ASP A 618 -15.81 17.41 13.21
CA ASP A 618 -14.77 16.44 12.82
C ASP A 618 -14.57 15.33 13.87
N VAL A 619 -15.27 15.38 15.01
CA VAL A 619 -15.13 14.42 16.13
C VAL A 619 -16.49 13.81 16.45
N ASP A 620 -16.53 12.53 16.76
CA ASP A 620 -17.77 11.83 17.08
C ASP A 620 -18.33 12.22 18.45
N LEU A 621 -17.47 12.44 19.46
CA LEU A 621 -17.87 12.78 20.81
C LEU A 621 -16.76 13.55 21.53
N PHE A 622 -17.14 14.62 22.24
CA PHE A 622 -16.28 15.25 23.26
C PHE A 622 -16.64 14.72 24.64
N LEU A 623 -15.65 14.13 25.32
CA LEU A 623 -15.78 13.60 26.67
C LEU A 623 -15.94 14.74 27.69
N THR A 624 -16.70 14.49 28.76
CA THR A 624 -17.01 15.47 29.81
C THR A 624 -15.91 15.55 30.86
N GLY A 625 -15.12 14.48 31.02
CA GLY A 625 -14.17 14.29 32.10
C GLY A 625 -14.76 13.56 33.30
N ASN A 626 -16.03 13.13 33.23
CA ASN A 626 -16.66 12.22 34.18
C ASN A 626 -16.62 10.79 33.64
N ALA A 627 -15.80 9.93 34.23
CA ALA A 627 -15.56 8.59 33.71
C ALA A 627 -16.83 7.74 33.54
N ILE A 628 -17.83 7.87 34.42
CA ILE A 628 -19.08 7.09 34.36
C ILE A 628 -19.98 7.59 33.22
N GLU A 629 -20.13 8.91 33.11
CA GLU A 629 -20.93 9.54 32.04
C GLU A 629 -20.30 9.31 30.68
N ASP A 630 -18.99 9.43 30.60
CA ASP A 630 -18.21 9.23 29.37
C ASP A 630 -18.28 7.76 28.92
N ALA A 631 -18.17 6.78 29.83
CA ALA A 631 -18.33 5.36 29.50
C ALA A 631 -19.72 5.08 28.91
N SER A 632 -20.79 5.56 29.55
CA SER A 632 -22.17 5.38 29.07
C SER A 632 -22.40 6.03 27.70
N SER A 633 -21.81 7.22 27.48
CA SER A 633 -21.89 7.92 26.20
C SER A 633 -21.14 7.18 25.07
N ILE A 634 -19.98 6.62 25.38
CA ILE A 634 -19.18 5.78 24.45
C ILE A 634 -19.96 4.49 24.11
N GLU A 635 -20.53 3.80 25.09
CA GLU A 635 -21.32 2.59 24.85
C GLU A 635 -22.54 2.85 23.95
N ALA A 636 -23.27 3.93 24.19
CA ALA A 636 -24.38 4.35 23.33
C ALA A 636 -23.92 4.66 21.89
N LEU A 637 -22.75 5.27 21.76
CA LEU A 637 -22.15 5.60 20.46
C LEU A 637 -21.68 4.33 19.72
N LEU A 638 -21.06 3.38 20.42
CA LEU A 638 -20.69 2.07 19.87
C LEU A 638 -21.91 1.34 19.29
N VAL A 639 -23.02 1.29 20.03
CA VAL A 639 -24.26 0.68 19.57
C VAL A 639 -24.81 1.41 18.33
N ALA A 640 -24.87 2.74 18.36
CA ALA A 640 -25.39 3.52 17.23
C ALA A 640 -24.60 3.31 15.95
N VAL A 641 -23.27 3.23 16.05
CA VAL A 641 -22.38 3.00 14.90
C VAL A 641 -22.44 1.54 14.45
N ALA A 642 -22.44 0.57 15.36
CA ALA A 642 -22.53 -0.86 15.04
C ALA A 642 -23.87 -1.23 14.35
N GLU A 643 -24.95 -0.55 14.67
CA GLU A 643 -26.26 -0.70 14.01
C GLU A 643 -26.42 0.10 12.72
N LEU A 644 -25.38 0.79 12.27
CA LEU A 644 -25.40 1.70 11.10
C LEU A 644 -26.42 2.84 11.22
N LYS A 645 -26.88 3.17 12.43
CA LYS A 645 -27.76 4.31 12.71
C LYS A 645 -27.02 5.64 12.65
N ARG A 646 -25.70 5.58 12.85
CA ARG A 646 -24.78 6.71 12.76
C ARG A 646 -23.50 6.26 12.07
N ALA A 647 -23.02 7.02 11.10
CA ALA A 647 -21.69 6.83 10.56
C ALA A 647 -20.65 7.49 11.48
N ALA A 648 -19.47 6.87 11.65
CA ALA A 648 -18.33 7.54 12.24
C ALA A 648 -17.92 8.72 11.35
N VAL A 649 -17.61 9.87 11.95
CA VAL A 649 -17.41 11.13 11.24
C VAL A 649 -16.31 11.01 10.19
N VAL A 650 -15.15 10.48 10.55
CA VAL A 650 -14.00 10.34 9.64
C VAL A 650 -14.32 9.41 8.45
N ASN A 651 -15.12 8.37 8.65
CA ASN A 651 -15.56 7.49 7.58
C ASN A 651 -16.59 8.17 6.66
N ALA A 652 -17.52 8.94 7.24
CA ALA A 652 -18.49 9.74 6.46
C ALA A 652 -17.81 10.82 5.61
N GLN A 653 -16.71 11.39 6.09
CA GLN A 653 -15.86 12.34 5.36
C GLN A 653 -14.96 11.67 4.32
N ASN A 654 -14.93 10.32 4.25
CA ASN A 654 -14.05 9.52 3.39
C ASN A 654 -12.55 9.80 3.61
N LEU A 655 -12.17 10.17 4.82
CA LEU A 655 -10.78 10.36 5.24
C LEU A 655 -10.21 9.04 5.76
N VAL A 656 -10.12 8.07 4.87
CA VAL A 656 -9.72 6.69 5.20
C VAL A 656 -8.42 6.33 4.50
N ASP A 657 -7.60 5.50 5.15
CA ASP A 657 -6.36 4.97 4.59
C ASP A 657 -6.16 3.52 5.02
N PHE A 658 -5.32 2.81 4.29
CA PHE A 658 -5.03 1.40 4.50
C PHE A 658 -3.58 1.09 4.14
N GLN A 659 -2.80 0.65 5.11
CA GLN A 659 -1.39 0.34 4.90
C GLN A 659 -0.92 -0.76 5.85
N PHE A 660 -0.26 -1.78 5.31
CA PHE A 660 0.42 -2.78 6.12
C PHE A 660 1.74 -2.25 6.70
N THR A 661 2.07 -2.68 7.93
CA THR A 661 3.45 -2.58 8.38
C THR A 661 4.34 -3.56 7.60
N ARG A 662 5.60 -3.21 7.44
CA ARG A 662 6.63 -4.15 6.95
C ARG A 662 7.26 -4.96 8.08
N GLY A 663 6.89 -4.67 9.33
CA GLY A 663 7.56 -5.22 10.50
C GLY A 663 9.01 -4.76 10.59
N LEU A 664 9.75 -5.31 11.55
CA LEU A 664 11.15 -4.91 11.80
C LEU A 664 12.16 -5.46 10.79
N LEU A 665 11.84 -6.56 10.10
CA LEU A 665 12.72 -7.19 9.11
C LEU A 665 12.26 -7.03 7.67
N GLY A 666 11.09 -6.43 7.44
CA GLY A 666 10.58 -6.24 6.09
C GLY A 666 11.36 -5.18 5.31
N VAL A 667 11.67 -5.47 4.06
CA VAL A 667 12.45 -4.63 3.16
C VAL A 667 11.91 -4.73 1.74
N THR A 668 12.25 -3.78 0.88
CA THR A 668 12.01 -3.84 -0.56
C THR A 668 13.31 -3.98 -1.33
N SER A 669 13.30 -4.93 -2.27
CA SER A 669 14.39 -5.22 -3.20
C SER A 669 13.83 -5.58 -4.57
#